data_a49ed76e772e5cf596ef462c259353b6
#
_entry.id   a49ed76e772e5cf596ef462c259353b6
#
_cell.length_a   1.000
_cell.length_b   1.000
_cell.length_c   1.000
_cell.angle_alpha   90.00
_cell.angle_beta   90.00
_cell.angle_gamma   90.00
#
_symmetry.space_group_name_H-M   'P 1'
#
loop_
_entity.id
_entity.type
_entity.pdbx_description
1 polymer ?
#
loop_
_entity_poly.entity_id
_entity_poly.type
_entity_poly.pdbx_seq_one_letter_code
_entity_poly.pdbx_strand_id
1 'polypeptide(L)'
;MKTFLHEVAEDLYARYGEGLSERAILFPSRRARLFFVDALTGIAGRPMWQTRWVTVDDLTTEISGLRTGDRVRLITELYKIYSEYHAEPFDKFYFWGDMLLTDFDTIDKYRIDAAMLFRNISEIKEIEADISYLTPAQLQILRFWSTLADETDLSEEKRRFLAIWKTLGPVYARFRERLSELGIAYNGMVQRAAADRIRGEGYAFPEARQYVVAGFNALSECEKQLFRFLSTAAETDFYWDYDSYYKDRPEQEAGMFVRENVVQFPPRGDVSHDNMERPKELTAVAAVSNAVQCKHAAAILRELAARGPLDKRTAVVLTDENLLLPLLYALPPEIGKVNVTMGYPLRASLAYTFVERLVELQAHRRTKGAGCTFYHADAVGILAHPYVADSDARETRAMQDEIVRERRISVDAAWLGRNDLLRMIFSPAAAWRELSDWLLRVVAAVARTPYEGDDRRQRVEFLAVISEEISKLRNSLDECDIELTTEVYTSLLRRHLQTVRIPYEGEPLEGVQVMGILETRNLDFENVVLLSMNDDNFPGNHMAQASFVPYNLRAAYGLPTPEHHEGVYAYYFYRLVQRARRVWMLYCSHADDKSTGEPSRYIYQFDYESGFPVRKVEVGVDVNLAETDPIEVAKDEGIMQRLGRFTDPESKATLSPTAFFRYVACPLRFYFHSVARLQADDEIAEEVDAPMFGTILHAAVQKLYARIVGEAHPGETLRAMIRTGEIAAAVEAAINENYLQDPAATTDDYTGNLLLVKDIVTRYLRGGVMPYDAAHDGFTVTGLEQEVAYGFDFTAAGRPLCMKFAGIADRIDALDDGTLRVVDYKTGAPHLEFAGVESLFRGEGKQRLSNILQTLLYAMMLYRTRGVDAEPALYYVRAMNRPDYLPTLDDRETGVRGGRYTLYAERFEELVRQTLAELYDPSVPFRQCEDADTCKFCDFNVICKR
;
A
#
# COMPACT_ATOMS: atom_id res chain seq x y z
N MET A 1 27.08 9.24 -34.88
CA MET A 1 27.38 7.94 -34.25
C MET A 1 26.84 6.85 -35.16
N LYS A 2 27.66 5.89 -35.62
CA LYS A 2 27.14 4.69 -36.28
C LYS A 2 26.70 3.71 -35.18
N THR A 3 25.46 3.20 -35.26
CA THR A 3 24.95 2.18 -34.36
C THR A 3 25.26 0.78 -34.89
N PHE A 4 25.23 -0.24 -34.02
CA PHE A 4 25.38 -1.63 -34.43
C PHE A 4 24.42 -2.00 -35.59
N LEU A 5 23.15 -1.69 -35.46
CA LEU A 5 22.15 -2.00 -36.47
C LEU A 5 22.40 -1.23 -37.79
N HIS A 6 22.95 -0.01 -37.70
CA HIS A 6 23.36 0.73 -38.90
C HIS A 6 24.56 0.08 -39.61
N GLU A 7 25.58 -0.35 -38.87
CA GLU A 7 26.75 -1.06 -39.44
C GLU A 7 26.32 -2.38 -40.08
N VAL A 8 25.44 -3.15 -39.42
CA VAL A 8 24.87 -4.39 -39.99
C VAL A 8 24.06 -4.10 -41.26
N ALA A 9 23.25 -3.03 -41.25
CA ALA A 9 22.46 -2.64 -42.44
C ALA A 9 23.38 -2.20 -43.60
N GLU A 10 24.45 -1.46 -43.31
CA GLU A 10 25.43 -1.00 -44.31
C GLU A 10 26.19 -2.20 -44.95
N ASP A 11 26.69 -3.11 -44.13
CA ASP A 11 27.39 -4.30 -44.62
C ASP A 11 26.45 -5.22 -45.42
N LEU A 12 25.25 -5.48 -44.93
CA LEU A 12 24.29 -6.32 -45.65
C LEU A 12 23.83 -5.69 -46.99
N TYR A 13 23.59 -4.37 -46.99
CA TYR A 13 23.23 -3.69 -48.22
C TYR A 13 24.36 -3.62 -49.23
N ALA A 14 25.59 -3.41 -48.76
CA ALA A 14 26.77 -3.42 -49.61
C ALA A 14 27.03 -4.80 -50.27
N ARG A 15 26.78 -5.89 -49.54
CA ARG A 15 26.99 -7.26 -50.00
C ARG A 15 25.85 -7.77 -50.88
N TYR A 16 24.62 -7.47 -50.57
CA TYR A 16 23.44 -8.13 -51.13
C TYR A 16 22.51 -7.19 -51.92
N GLY A 17 22.55 -5.88 -51.67
CA GLY A 17 21.69 -4.92 -52.36
C GLY A 17 20.22 -5.30 -52.32
N GLU A 18 19.57 -5.44 -53.49
CA GLU A 18 18.16 -5.86 -53.56
C GLU A 18 17.90 -7.32 -53.19
N GLY A 19 18.91 -8.18 -53.30
CA GLY A 19 18.85 -9.58 -52.89
C GLY A 19 18.69 -9.78 -51.39
N LEU A 20 18.77 -8.71 -50.62
CA LEU A 20 18.47 -8.75 -49.17
C LEU A 20 17.03 -9.18 -48.88
N SER A 21 16.07 -8.89 -49.77
CA SER A 21 14.68 -9.33 -49.67
C SER A 21 14.48 -10.86 -49.66
N GLU A 22 15.45 -11.61 -50.18
CA GLU A 22 15.40 -13.07 -50.20
C GLU A 22 15.90 -13.69 -48.89
N ARG A 23 16.42 -12.89 -47.96
CA ARG A 23 16.97 -13.32 -46.69
C ARG A 23 15.97 -13.17 -45.57
N ALA A 24 16.01 -14.09 -44.61
CA ALA A 24 15.27 -13.98 -43.34
C ALA A 24 16.24 -13.46 -42.25
N ILE A 25 15.85 -12.38 -41.58
CA ILE A 25 16.69 -11.78 -40.53
C ILE A 25 16.09 -12.12 -39.16
N LEU A 26 16.92 -12.71 -38.31
CA LEU A 26 16.60 -13.05 -36.91
C LEU A 26 17.17 -11.98 -35.97
N PHE A 27 16.30 -11.37 -35.17
CA PHE A 27 16.66 -10.49 -34.07
C PHE A 27 16.13 -11.03 -32.75
N PRO A 28 16.77 -10.73 -31.61
CA PRO A 28 16.28 -11.13 -30.29
C PRO A 28 15.06 -10.29 -29.84
N SER A 29 14.76 -9.18 -30.51
CA SER A 29 13.61 -8.33 -30.19
C SER A 29 12.95 -7.74 -31.43
N ARG A 30 11.61 -7.56 -31.37
CA ARG A 30 10.86 -6.91 -32.47
C ARG A 30 11.25 -5.43 -32.68
N ARG A 31 11.79 -4.78 -31.65
CA ARG A 31 12.21 -3.38 -31.70
C ARG A 31 13.47 -3.19 -32.51
N ALA A 32 14.44 -4.06 -32.38
CA ALA A 32 15.66 -4.04 -33.19
C ALA A 32 15.34 -3.96 -34.70
N ARG A 33 14.26 -4.63 -35.13
CA ARG A 33 13.74 -4.54 -36.49
C ARG A 33 13.42 -3.09 -36.91
N LEU A 34 12.73 -2.32 -36.06
CA LEU A 34 12.30 -0.96 -36.42
C LEU A 34 13.52 -0.05 -36.66
N PHE A 35 14.50 -0.10 -35.77
CA PHE A 35 15.74 0.68 -35.91
C PHE A 35 16.60 0.20 -37.07
N PHE A 36 16.62 -1.09 -37.34
CA PHE A 36 17.32 -1.63 -38.51
C PHE A 36 16.66 -1.17 -39.83
N VAL A 37 15.32 -1.22 -39.93
CA VAL A 37 14.58 -0.77 -41.11
C VAL A 37 14.80 0.73 -41.34
N ASP A 38 14.80 1.53 -40.29
CA ASP A 38 15.11 2.96 -40.37
C ASP A 38 16.52 3.23 -40.91
N ALA A 39 17.52 2.50 -40.40
CA ALA A 39 18.91 2.58 -40.89
C ALA A 39 19.02 2.13 -42.33
N LEU A 40 18.46 0.98 -42.70
CA LEU A 40 18.49 0.42 -44.05
C LEU A 40 17.78 1.37 -45.08
N THR A 41 16.66 1.95 -44.69
CA THR A 41 15.93 2.91 -45.53
C THR A 41 16.77 4.15 -45.81
N GLY A 42 17.46 4.66 -44.77
CA GLY A 42 18.41 5.77 -44.93
C GLY A 42 19.59 5.46 -45.83
N ILE A 43 20.12 4.23 -45.79
CA ILE A 43 21.24 3.78 -46.62
C ILE A 43 20.78 3.54 -48.05
N ALA A 44 19.66 2.84 -48.27
CA ALA A 44 19.18 2.49 -49.60
C ALA A 44 18.73 3.69 -50.43
N GLY A 45 18.11 4.71 -49.79
CA GLY A 45 17.64 5.91 -50.45
C GLY A 45 16.55 5.69 -51.50
N ARG A 46 16.01 4.48 -51.64
CA ARG A 46 15.01 4.06 -52.60
C ARG A 46 14.11 2.95 -52.02
N PRO A 47 12.89 2.75 -52.56
CA PRO A 47 12.04 1.65 -52.18
C PRO A 47 12.69 0.29 -52.40
N MET A 48 12.51 -0.59 -51.44
CA MET A 48 13.01 -1.98 -51.48
C MET A 48 11.89 -2.94 -51.08
N TRP A 49 11.99 -4.20 -51.57
CA TRP A 49 11.10 -5.24 -51.09
C TRP A 49 11.42 -5.56 -49.66
N GLN A 50 10.39 -5.78 -48.85
CA GLN A 50 10.52 -6.08 -47.45
C GLN A 50 11.19 -7.45 -47.23
N THR A 51 12.23 -7.49 -46.41
CA THR A 51 12.84 -8.72 -45.88
C THR A 51 11.90 -9.45 -44.96
N ARG A 52 12.01 -10.76 -44.85
CA ARG A 52 11.30 -11.53 -43.82
C ARG A 52 11.98 -11.32 -42.48
N TRP A 53 11.17 -10.94 -41.47
CA TRP A 53 11.63 -10.80 -40.09
C TRP A 53 11.07 -11.94 -39.26
N VAL A 54 11.89 -12.59 -38.47
CA VAL A 54 11.49 -13.67 -37.58
C VAL A 54 12.18 -13.52 -36.24
N THR A 55 11.49 -13.89 -35.17
CA THR A 55 12.10 -14.13 -33.87
C THR A 55 12.42 -15.63 -33.73
N VAL A 56 13.22 -15.99 -32.74
CA VAL A 56 13.45 -17.42 -32.43
C VAL A 56 12.16 -18.13 -32.09
N ASP A 57 11.27 -17.46 -31.33
CA ASP A 57 9.96 -18.01 -30.94
C ASP A 57 9.05 -18.24 -32.16
N ASP A 58 9.02 -17.30 -33.13
CA ASP A 58 8.25 -17.47 -34.37
C ASP A 58 8.77 -18.68 -35.15
N LEU A 59 10.08 -18.80 -35.26
CA LEU A 59 10.71 -19.86 -36.04
C LEU A 59 10.57 -21.24 -35.37
N THR A 60 10.75 -21.31 -34.05
CA THR A 60 10.58 -22.57 -33.30
C THR A 60 9.13 -23.03 -33.25
N THR A 61 8.18 -22.09 -33.20
CA THR A 61 6.73 -22.37 -33.34
C THR A 61 6.42 -22.95 -34.73
N GLU A 62 6.94 -22.33 -35.80
CA GLU A 62 6.77 -22.83 -37.18
C GLU A 62 7.36 -24.23 -37.34
N ILE A 63 8.56 -24.46 -36.81
CA ILE A 63 9.25 -25.76 -36.91
C ILE A 63 8.53 -26.82 -36.08
N SER A 64 8.16 -26.53 -34.82
CA SER A 64 7.52 -27.52 -33.93
C SER A 64 6.05 -27.83 -34.28
N GLY A 65 5.33 -26.83 -34.80
CA GLY A 65 3.89 -26.88 -35.03
C GLY A 65 3.06 -26.81 -33.76
N LEU A 66 3.68 -26.58 -32.59
CA LEU A 66 3.02 -26.41 -31.30
C LEU A 66 2.64 -24.96 -31.04
N ARG A 67 1.55 -24.72 -30.27
CA ARG A 67 1.12 -23.38 -29.85
C ARG A 67 1.42 -23.17 -28.39
N THR A 68 1.89 -22.00 -28.01
CA THR A 68 2.08 -21.65 -26.61
C THR A 68 0.73 -21.50 -25.90
N GLY A 69 0.56 -22.23 -24.80
CA GLY A 69 -0.64 -22.15 -23.95
C GLY A 69 -0.61 -20.94 -23.01
N ASP A 70 -1.81 -20.54 -22.56
CA ASP A 70 -1.94 -19.56 -21.49
C ASP A 70 -1.33 -20.07 -20.18
N ARG A 71 -0.66 -19.20 -19.41
CA ARG A 71 0.09 -19.61 -18.22
C ARG A 71 -0.83 -20.19 -17.12
N VAL A 72 -2.02 -19.63 -16.92
CA VAL A 72 -3.00 -20.14 -15.95
C VAL A 72 -3.43 -21.57 -16.34
N ARG A 73 -3.71 -21.77 -17.63
CA ARG A 73 -4.08 -23.08 -18.18
C ARG A 73 -2.95 -24.11 -18.01
N LEU A 74 -1.71 -23.73 -18.30
CA LEU A 74 -0.54 -24.60 -18.12
C LEU A 74 -0.36 -25.02 -16.65
N ILE A 75 -0.45 -24.08 -15.70
CA ILE A 75 -0.36 -24.39 -14.26
C ILE A 75 -1.50 -25.31 -13.83
N THR A 76 -2.68 -25.09 -14.37
CA THR A 76 -3.85 -25.90 -14.05
C THR A 76 -3.74 -27.34 -14.57
N GLU A 77 -3.29 -27.54 -15.81
CA GLU A 77 -3.03 -28.89 -16.33
C GLU A 77 -1.89 -29.57 -15.54
N LEU A 78 -0.87 -28.80 -15.12
CA LEU A 78 0.19 -29.30 -14.24
C LEU A 78 -0.38 -29.74 -12.88
N TYR A 79 -1.30 -28.97 -12.29
CA TYR A 79 -1.96 -29.32 -11.04
C TYR A 79 -2.75 -30.61 -11.14
N LYS A 80 -3.51 -30.83 -12.20
CA LYS A 80 -4.29 -32.07 -12.39
C LYS A 80 -3.40 -33.30 -12.32
N ILE A 81 -2.23 -33.24 -12.92
CA ILE A 81 -1.27 -34.33 -12.90
C ILE A 81 -0.59 -34.45 -11.54
N TYR A 82 -0.20 -33.33 -10.94
CA TYR A 82 0.44 -33.32 -9.63
C TYR A 82 -0.48 -33.85 -8.53
N SER A 83 -1.79 -33.54 -8.60
CA SER A 83 -2.80 -34.00 -7.64
C SER A 83 -3.03 -35.53 -7.68
N GLU A 84 -2.59 -36.22 -8.73
CA GLU A 84 -2.56 -37.68 -8.76
C GLU A 84 -1.53 -38.30 -7.79
N TYR A 85 -0.50 -37.52 -7.44
CA TYR A 85 0.61 -37.92 -6.56
C TYR A 85 0.49 -37.32 -5.16
N HIS A 86 -0.10 -36.14 -5.04
CA HIS A 86 -0.14 -35.34 -3.80
C HIS A 86 -1.51 -34.71 -3.59
N ALA A 87 -2.11 -34.95 -2.42
CA ALA A 87 -3.39 -34.35 -2.04
C ALA A 87 -3.20 -32.93 -1.51
N GLU A 88 -3.05 -31.97 -2.39
CA GLU A 88 -2.84 -30.56 -2.06
C GLU A 88 -3.90 -29.69 -2.76
N PRO A 89 -4.50 -28.68 -2.07
CA PRO A 89 -5.46 -27.80 -2.71
C PRO A 89 -4.80 -26.87 -3.74
N PHE A 90 -5.55 -26.47 -4.75
CA PHE A 90 -5.05 -25.68 -5.91
C PHE A 90 -4.43 -24.34 -5.52
N ASP A 91 -5.01 -23.66 -4.53
CA ASP A 91 -4.48 -22.37 -4.04
C ASP A 91 -3.04 -22.48 -3.55
N LYS A 92 -2.76 -23.54 -2.84
CA LYS A 92 -1.44 -23.86 -2.33
C LYS A 92 -0.48 -24.23 -3.45
N PHE A 93 -0.95 -25.04 -4.38
CA PHE A 93 -0.17 -25.48 -5.52
C PHE A 93 0.20 -24.34 -6.48
N TYR A 94 -0.70 -23.42 -6.76
CA TYR A 94 -0.54 -22.45 -7.83
C TYR A 94 0.80 -21.69 -7.79
N PHE A 95 1.23 -21.26 -6.61
CA PHE A 95 2.45 -20.47 -6.45
C PHE A 95 3.72 -21.24 -6.80
N TRP A 96 3.83 -22.44 -6.28
CA TRP A 96 5.01 -23.26 -6.59
C TRP A 96 4.88 -24.01 -7.91
N GLY A 97 3.67 -24.26 -8.36
CA GLY A 97 3.40 -24.77 -9.70
C GLY A 97 3.87 -23.83 -10.80
N ASP A 98 3.74 -22.52 -10.57
CA ASP A 98 4.29 -21.48 -11.45
C ASP A 98 5.83 -21.52 -11.51
N MET A 99 6.47 -21.74 -10.37
CA MET A 99 7.94 -21.91 -10.28
C MET A 99 8.38 -23.21 -10.93
N LEU A 100 7.66 -24.31 -10.69
CA LEU A 100 7.94 -25.61 -11.29
C LEU A 100 7.80 -25.58 -12.82
N LEU A 101 6.79 -24.88 -13.35
CA LEU A 101 6.63 -24.65 -14.78
C LEU A 101 7.83 -23.91 -15.38
N THR A 102 8.38 -22.93 -14.64
CA THR A 102 9.58 -22.19 -15.04
C THR A 102 10.82 -23.08 -15.05
N ASP A 103 10.95 -24.01 -14.08
CA ASP A 103 12.03 -25.00 -14.07
C ASP A 103 11.90 -25.97 -15.24
N PHE A 104 10.69 -26.48 -15.52
CA PHE A 104 10.46 -27.34 -16.69
C PHE A 104 10.75 -26.63 -18.01
N ASP A 105 10.41 -25.37 -18.14
CA ASP A 105 10.74 -24.53 -19.27
C ASP A 105 12.27 -24.43 -19.49
N THR A 106 13.00 -24.22 -18.40
CA THR A 106 14.46 -24.13 -18.41
C THR A 106 15.11 -25.49 -18.76
N ILE A 107 14.65 -26.58 -18.15
CA ILE A 107 15.10 -27.95 -18.43
C ILE A 107 14.98 -28.26 -19.92
N ASP A 108 13.87 -27.88 -20.54
CA ASP A 108 13.63 -28.12 -21.97
C ASP A 108 14.53 -27.23 -22.86
N LYS A 109 14.65 -25.94 -22.54
CA LYS A 109 15.51 -24.99 -23.28
C LYS A 109 16.98 -25.43 -23.30
N TYR A 110 17.44 -25.98 -22.18
CA TYR A 110 18.83 -26.49 -22.05
C TYR A 110 18.95 -27.97 -22.41
N ARG A 111 17.87 -28.63 -22.86
CA ARG A 111 17.81 -30.02 -23.32
C ARG A 111 18.31 -31.03 -22.28
N ILE A 112 18.06 -30.76 -21.00
CA ILE A 112 18.50 -31.64 -19.93
C ILE A 112 17.65 -32.93 -19.94
N ASP A 113 18.25 -34.05 -19.57
CA ASP A 113 17.55 -35.28 -19.27
C ASP A 113 16.89 -35.16 -17.89
N ALA A 114 15.61 -34.86 -17.92
CA ALA A 114 14.84 -34.68 -16.70
C ALA A 114 14.78 -35.94 -15.83
N ALA A 115 14.80 -37.13 -16.43
CA ALA A 115 14.78 -38.40 -15.68
C ALA A 115 16.08 -38.58 -14.90
N MET A 116 17.24 -38.18 -15.48
CA MET A 116 18.51 -38.19 -14.77
C MET A 116 18.59 -37.08 -13.72
N LEU A 117 18.19 -35.89 -14.05
CA LEU A 117 18.18 -34.73 -13.12
C LEU A 117 17.38 -35.03 -11.85
N PHE A 118 16.16 -35.50 -11.98
CA PHE A 118 15.28 -35.75 -10.85
C PHE A 118 15.61 -37.06 -10.09
N ARG A 119 16.40 -37.95 -10.66
CA ARG A 119 16.86 -39.18 -9.99
C ARG A 119 18.08 -38.94 -9.09
N ASN A 120 18.95 -37.97 -9.44
CA ASN A 120 20.25 -37.78 -8.78
C ASN A 120 20.18 -37.18 -7.36
N ILE A 121 19.11 -36.55 -6.95
CA ILE A 121 18.94 -36.09 -5.54
C ILE A 121 18.51 -37.23 -4.59
N SER A 122 18.31 -38.42 -5.08
CA SER A 122 17.93 -39.54 -4.21
C SER A 122 19.03 -40.01 -3.22
N GLU A 123 20.23 -39.53 -3.35
CA GLU A 123 21.31 -39.78 -2.37
C GLU A 123 21.33 -38.70 -1.30
N ILE A 124 20.84 -39.04 -0.11
CA ILE A 124 20.62 -38.17 1.07
C ILE A 124 21.86 -37.37 1.49
N LYS A 125 23.07 -37.77 1.13
CA LYS A 125 24.31 -37.13 1.53
C LYS A 125 24.56 -35.75 0.90
N GLU A 126 24.04 -35.49 -0.30
CA GLU A 126 24.22 -34.18 -0.96
C GLU A 126 23.25 -33.11 -0.45
N ILE A 127 22.08 -33.51 0.05
CA ILE A 127 21.09 -32.57 0.62
C ILE A 127 21.42 -32.24 2.07
N GLU A 128 22.07 -33.10 2.81
CA GLU A 128 22.53 -32.79 4.17
C GLU A 128 23.58 -31.66 4.22
N ALA A 129 24.22 -31.36 3.10
CA ALA A 129 25.30 -30.40 3.09
C ALA A 129 24.81 -28.94 3.04
N ASP A 130 23.69 -28.62 2.37
CA ASP A 130 23.36 -27.21 2.22
C ASP A 130 21.92 -26.92 1.73
N ILE A 131 21.00 -26.56 2.62
CA ILE A 131 19.75 -25.87 2.28
C ILE A 131 19.89 -24.35 2.44
N SER A 132 21.10 -23.83 2.70
CA SER A 132 21.37 -22.40 2.82
C SER A 132 21.12 -21.63 1.52
N TYR A 133 21.09 -22.30 0.38
CA TYR A 133 20.75 -21.71 -0.92
C TYR A 133 19.25 -21.39 -1.09
N LEU A 134 18.38 -21.95 -0.25
CA LEU A 134 16.94 -21.68 -0.35
C LEU A 134 16.63 -20.31 0.26
N THR A 135 15.92 -19.49 -0.48
CA THR A 135 15.45 -18.20 0.01
C THR A 135 14.40 -18.38 1.12
N PRO A 136 14.16 -17.36 1.96
CA PRO A 136 13.07 -17.38 2.93
C PRO A 136 11.70 -17.73 2.34
N ALA A 137 11.43 -17.31 1.09
CA ALA A 137 10.20 -17.63 0.37
C ALA A 137 10.12 -19.12 0.00
N GLN A 138 11.23 -19.71 -0.48
CA GLN A 138 11.30 -21.13 -0.79
C GLN A 138 11.23 -22.00 0.48
N LEU A 139 11.88 -21.57 1.57
CA LEU A 139 11.75 -22.19 2.88
C LEU A 139 10.32 -22.08 3.41
N GLN A 140 9.63 -20.96 3.17
CA GLN A 140 8.24 -20.79 3.54
C GLN A 140 7.30 -21.70 2.72
N ILE A 141 7.59 -21.94 1.45
CA ILE A 141 6.88 -22.92 0.62
C ILE A 141 7.12 -24.34 1.17
N LEU A 142 8.35 -24.68 1.53
CA LEU A 142 8.65 -25.95 2.18
C LEU A 142 7.95 -26.10 3.55
N ARG A 143 7.93 -25.06 4.37
CA ARG A 143 7.19 -25.01 5.65
C ARG A 143 5.69 -25.10 5.44
N PHE A 144 5.19 -24.54 4.38
CA PHE A 144 3.78 -24.60 4.02
C PHE A 144 3.34 -26.03 3.64
N TRP A 145 4.22 -26.84 3.04
CA TRP A 145 4.01 -28.25 2.84
C TRP A 145 4.03 -29.05 4.17
N SER A 146 4.55 -28.42 5.24
CA SER A 146 4.64 -29.00 6.58
C SER A 146 3.52 -28.59 7.52
N THR A 147 2.26 -28.53 7.11
CA THR A 147 1.12 -28.02 7.90
C THR A 147 0.93 -28.65 9.30
N LEU A 148 1.86 -29.46 9.80
CA LEU A 148 1.78 -30.12 11.12
C LEU A 148 3.13 -30.38 11.79
N ALA A 149 4.23 -29.72 11.39
CA ALA A 149 5.52 -29.92 12.05
C ALA A 149 5.98 -28.68 12.78
N ASP A 150 6.40 -28.84 14.02
CA ASP A 150 7.04 -27.81 14.85
C ASP A 150 8.28 -27.23 14.15
N GLU A 151 8.53 -25.92 14.32
CA GLU A 151 9.61 -25.14 13.69
C GLU A 151 11.05 -25.66 13.93
N THR A 152 11.20 -26.73 14.69
CA THR A 152 12.49 -27.30 15.13
C THR A 152 12.93 -28.58 14.38
N ASP A 153 12.10 -29.22 13.56
CA ASP A 153 12.44 -30.49 12.87
C ASP A 153 12.75 -30.34 11.38
N LEU A 154 13.91 -29.72 11.07
CA LEU A 154 14.49 -29.65 9.74
C LEU A 154 14.60 -31.01 9.01
N SER A 155 14.60 -32.14 9.72
CA SER A 155 14.70 -33.50 9.15
C SER A 155 13.40 -33.93 8.45
N GLU A 156 12.25 -33.48 8.91
CA GLU A 156 10.96 -33.80 8.30
C GLU A 156 10.67 -32.97 7.03
N GLU A 157 11.02 -31.68 7.03
CA GLU A 157 10.97 -30.81 5.84
C GLU A 157 11.84 -31.34 4.70
N LYS A 158 13.04 -31.81 5.01
CA LYS A 158 13.96 -32.45 4.05
C LYS A 158 13.35 -33.74 3.48
N ARG A 159 12.73 -34.57 4.31
CA ARG A 159 12.08 -35.80 3.84
C ARG A 159 10.90 -35.53 2.91
N ARG A 160 10.11 -34.51 3.18
CA ARG A 160 8.99 -34.10 2.31
C ARG A 160 9.48 -33.50 0.99
N PHE A 161 10.49 -32.66 1.02
CA PHE A 161 11.12 -32.16 -0.21
C PHE A 161 11.58 -33.31 -1.11
N LEU A 162 12.26 -34.31 -0.54
CA LEU A 162 12.70 -35.51 -1.27
C LEU A 162 11.56 -36.33 -1.80
N ALA A 163 10.46 -36.45 -1.06
CA ALA A 163 9.28 -37.18 -1.51
C ALA A 163 8.65 -36.50 -2.74
N ILE A 164 8.52 -35.17 -2.72
CA ILE A 164 8.04 -34.38 -3.86
C ILE A 164 9.02 -34.47 -5.02
N TRP A 165 10.31 -34.27 -4.77
CA TRP A 165 11.35 -34.31 -5.79
C TRP A 165 11.33 -35.63 -6.60
N LYS A 166 11.15 -36.76 -5.93
CA LYS A 166 11.05 -38.08 -6.58
C LYS A 166 9.86 -38.19 -7.54
N THR A 167 8.80 -37.45 -7.32
CA THR A 167 7.62 -37.45 -8.20
C THR A 167 7.74 -36.48 -9.37
N LEU A 168 8.66 -35.49 -9.32
CA LEU A 168 8.80 -34.47 -10.36
C LEU A 168 9.16 -35.06 -11.73
N GLY A 169 9.98 -36.11 -11.80
CA GLY A 169 10.28 -36.79 -13.05
C GLY A 169 9.06 -37.38 -13.74
N PRO A 170 8.28 -38.24 -13.07
CA PRO A 170 6.99 -38.74 -13.57
C PRO A 170 5.99 -37.60 -13.91
N VAL A 171 5.86 -36.58 -13.05
CA VAL A 171 4.98 -35.42 -13.28
C VAL A 171 5.39 -34.68 -14.57
N TYR A 172 6.69 -34.39 -14.75
CA TYR A 172 7.21 -33.75 -15.95
C TYR A 172 6.90 -34.54 -17.22
N ALA A 173 7.15 -35.86 -17.21
CA ALA A 173 6.90 -36.72 -18.38
C ALA A 173 5.40 -36.75 -18.74
N ARG A 174 4.53 -36.96 -17.74
CA ARG A 174 3.08 -37.01 -17.94
C ARG A 174 2.52 -35.65 -18.37
N PHE A 175 3.08 -34.56 -17.83
CA PHE A 175 2.69 -33.20 -18.19
C PHE A 175 2.98 -32.89 -19.66
N ARG A 176 4.16 -33.22 -20.14
CA ARG A 176 4.51 -33.05 -21.55
C ARG A 176 3.62 -33.89 -22.48
N GLU A 177 3.33 -35.13 -22.09
CA GLU A 177 2.39 -35.99 -22.84
C GLU A 177 1.01 -35.34 -22.91
N ARG A 178 0.48 -34.88 -21.77
CA ARG A 178 -0.82 -34.23 -21.70
C ARG A 178 -0.89 -32.94 -22.52
N LEU A 179 0.12 -32.12 -22.48
CA LEU A 179 0.19 -30.89 -23.29
C LEU A 179 0.26 -31.22 -24.80
N SER A 180 0.97 -32.28 -25.17
CA SER A 180 1.02 -32.73 -26.56
C SER A 180 -0.34 -33.21 -27.06
N GLU A 181 -1.14 -33.93 -26.22
CA GLU A 181 -2.52 -34.33 -26.51
C GLU A 181 -3.43 -33.10 -26.75
N LEU A 182 -3.23 -32.04 -25.97
CA LEU A 182 -3.99 -30.79 -26.08
C LEU A 182 -3.52 -29.88 -27.23
N GLY A 183 -2.41 -30.16 -27.86
CA GLY A 183 -1.81 -29.33 -28.91
C GLY A 183 -1.27 -27.99 -28.41
N ILE A 184 -1.00 -27.87 -27.12
CA ILE A 184 -0.43 -26.69 -26.46
C ILE A 184 0.91 -27.02 -25.81
N ALA A 185 1.73 -26.00 -25.53
CA ALA A 185 3.04 -26.19 -24.92
C ALA A 185 3.48 -24.92 -24.15
N TYR A 186 4.41 -25.06 -23.22
CA TYR A 186 5.20 -23.91 -22.74
C TYR A 186 6.40 -23.65 -23.66
N ASN A 187 7.02 -22.49 -23.58
CA ASN A 187 8.04 -22.04 -24.55
C ASN A 187 9.22 -22.99 -24.69
N GLY A 188 9.80 -23.49 -23.59
CA GLY A 188 10.89 -24.48 -23.61
C GLY A 188 10.52 -25.78 -24.30
N MET A 189 9.26 -26.25 -24.10
CA MET A 189 8.77 -27.44 -24.81
C MET A 189 8.66 -27.19 -26.32
N VAL A 190 8.22 -25.99 -26.76
CA VAL A 190 8.21 -25.59 -28.17
C VAL A 190 9.60 -25.59 -28.76
N GLN A 191 10.57 -24.96 -28.06
CA GLN A 191 11.97 -24.91 -28.51
C GLN A 191 12.60 -26.28 -28.55
N ARG A 192 12.37 -27.14 -27.56
CA ARG A 192 12.91 -28.52 -27.56
C ARG A 192 12.29 -29.36 -28.67
N ALA A 193 10.99 -29.29 -28.88
CA ALA A 193 10.32 -30.00 -29.97
C ALA A 193 10.85 -29.56 -31.34
N ALA A 194 11.10 -28.27 -31.54
CA ALA A 194 11.73 -27.74 -32.75
C ALA A 194 13.16 -28.30 -32.92
N ALA A 195 13.98 -28.25 -31.85
CA ALA A 195 15.33 -28.76 -31.85
C ALA A 195 15.40 -30.27 -32.13
N ASP A 196 14.45 -31.06 -31.62
CA ASP A 196 14.37 -32.50 -31.88
C ASP A 196 13.93 -32.76 -33.31
N ARG A 197 12.99 -31.98 -33.86
CA ARG A 197 12.52 -32.12 -35.24
C ARG A 197 13.60 -31.83 -36.28
N ILE A 198 14.39 -30.79 -36.10
CA ILE A 198 15.52 -30.45 -37.02
C ILE A 198 16.68 -31.42 -36.90
N ARG A 199 16.75 -32.20 -35.82
CA ARG A 199 17.77 -33.24 -35.61
C ARG A 199 17.43 -34.52 -36.32
N GLY A 200 16.15 -34.77 -36.63
CA GLY A 200 15.65 -35.92 -37.37
C GLY A 200 16.09 -35.84 -38.84
N GLU A 201 16.24 -37.02 -39.47
CA GLU A 201 16.62 -37.09 -40.89
C GLU A 201 15.53 -36.50 -41.76
N GLY A 202 15.88 -35.52 -42.62
CA GLY A 202 15.02 -35.02 -43.70
C GLY A 202 14.18 -33.80 -43.42
N TYR A 203 14.37 -33.07 -42.27
CA TYR A 203 13.75 -31.77 -42.11
C TYR A 203 14.38 -30.75 -43.04
N ALA A 204 13.62 -30.22 -43.99
CA ALA A 204 14.04 -29.10 -44.84
C ALA A 204 13.08 -27.93 -44.64
N PHE A 205 13.61 -26.70 -44.64
CA PHE A 205 12.75 -25.54 -44.67
C PHE A 205 11.90 -25.55 -45.96
N PRO A 206 10.62 -25.21 -45.87
CA PRO A 206 9.72 -25.19 -47.06
C PRO A 206 10.22 -24.27 -48.18
N GLU A 207 11.05 -23.31 -47.84
CA GLU A 207 11.64 -22.33 -48.77
C GLU A 207 13.13 -22.27 -48.47
N ALA A 208 13.96 -22.66 -49.50
CA ALA A 208 15.40 -22.54 -49.40
C ALA A 208 15.78 -21.08 -49.17
N ARG A 209 16.26 -20.74 -48.01
CA ARG A 209 16.51 -19.35 -47.63
C ARG A 209 17.91 -19.17 -47.07
N GLN A 210 18.33 -17.95 -47.19
CA GLN A 210 19.52 -17.42 -46.57
C GLN A 210 19.09 -16.73 -45.28
N TYR A 211 19.87 -16.85 -44.24
CA TYR A 211 19.54 -16.30 -42.91
C TYR A 211 20.60 -15.29 -42.46
N VAL A 212 20.13 -14.30 -41.69
CA VAL A 212 21.00 -13.39 -40.96
C VAL A 212 20.61 -13.47 -39.49
N VAL A 213 21.55 -13.75 -38.61
CA VAL A 213 21.37 -13.82 -37.15
C VAL A 213 22.13 -12.65 -36.55
N ALA A 214 21.45 -11.69 -35.93
CA ALA A 214 22.12 -10.47 -35.46
C ALA A 214 21.77 -10.13 -34.02
N GLY A 215 22.80 -9.82 -33.22
CA GLY A 215 22.68 -9.19 -31.89
C GLY A 215 22.21 -10.12 -30.76
N PHE A 216 22.42 -11.42 -30.88
CA PHE A 216 22.20 -12.37 -29.78
C PHE A 216 23.38 -12.38 -28.81
N ASN A 217 23.17 -12.91 -27.58
CA ASN A 217 24.21 -13.08 -26.56
C ASN A 217 24.10 -14.43 -25.87
N ALA A 218 23.45 -14.52 -24.74
CA ALA A 218 23.22 -15.78 -24.04
C ALA A 218 22.27 -16.67 -24.86
N LEU A 219 22.75 -17.85 -25.28
CA LEU A 219 21.98 -18.80 -26.08
C LEU A 219 21.66 -20.04 -25.24
N SER A 220 20.42 -20.48 -25.28
CA SER A 220 20.03 -21.81 -24.79
C SER A 220 20.58 -22.92 -25.71
N GLU A 221 20.63 -24.15 -25.24
CA GLU A 221 21.10 -25.28 -26.08
C GLU A 221 20.15 -25.55 -27.25
N CYS A 222 18.86 -25.27 -27.11
CA CYS A 222 17.92 -25.32 -28.25
C CYS A 222 18.24 -24.27 -29.30
N GLU A 223 18.55 -23.05 -28.91
CA GLU A 223 18.96 -21.98 -29.83
C GLU A 223 20.30 -22.27 -30.48
N LYS A 224 21.29 -22.76 -29.72
CA LYS A 224 22.59 -23.20 -30.30
C LYS A 224 22.39 -24.31 -31.36
N GLN A 225 21.48 -25.24 -31.10
CA GLN A 225 21.16 -26.28 -32.08
C GLN A 225 20.45 -25.74 -33.31
N LEU A 226 19.52 -24.83 -33.14
CA LEU A 226 18.86 -24.13 -34.24
C LEU A 226 19.89 -23.40 -35.11
N PHE A 227 20.81 -22.67 -34.52
CA PHE A 227 21.85 -21.92 -35.25
C PHE A 227 22.85 -22.84 -35.92
N ARG A 228 23.24 -23.96 -35.34
CA ARG A 228 24.05 -24.99 -36.01
C ARG A 228 23.31 -25.55 -37.23
N PHE A 229 22.02 -25.82 -37.12
CA PHE A 229 21.20 -26.28 -38.23
C PHE A 229 21.12 -25.21 -39.33
N LEU A 230 20.84 -23.96 -39.00
CA LEU A 230 20.81 -22.87 -39.96
C LEU A 230 22.14 -22.70 -40.71
N SER A 231 23.28 -22.81 -40.00
CA SER A 231 24.61 -22.68 -40.60
C SER A 231 25.00 -23.82 -41.49
N THR A 232 24.36 -25.00 -41.37
CA THR A 232 24.63 -26.18 -42.20
C THR A 232 23.63 -26.38 -43.33
N ALA A 233 22.36 -26.05 -43.09
CA ALA A 233 21.26 -26.24 -44.04
C ALA A 233 21.03 -25.04 -44.98
N ALA A 234 21.53 -23.85 -44.61
CA ALA A 234 21.39 -22.62 -45.38
C ALA A 234 22.63 -21.73 -45.25
N GLU A 235 22.81 -20.80 -46.20
CA GLU A 235 23.80 -19.72 -46.06
C GLU A 235 23.38 -18.79 -44.93
N THR A 236 24.15 -18.71 -43.85
CA THR A 236 23.83 -17.94 -42.69
C THR A 236 24.95 -17.00 -42.28
N ASP A 237 24.63 -15.71 -42.16
CA ASP A 237 25.54 -14.68 -41.65
C ASP A 237 25.25 -14.38 -40.21
N PHE A 238 26.32 -14.35 -39.38
CA PHE A 238 26.25 -14.03 -37.95
C PHE A 238 26.85 -12.65 -37.66
N TYR A 239 26.14 -11.81 -36.91
CA TYR A 239 26.60 -10.52 -36.44
C TYR A 239 26.45 -10.46 -34.93
N TRP A 240 27.60 -10.33 -34.23
CA TRP A 240 27.66 -10.27 -32.78
C TRP A 240 27.94 -8.84 -32.32
N ASP A 241 27.14 -8.31 -31.40
CA ASP A 241 27.30 -6.96 -30.87
C ASP A 241 28.16 -7.01 -29.61
N TYR A 242 29.47 -6.79 -29.77
CA TYR A 242 30.44 -6.81 -28.67
C TYR A 242 31.54 -5.78 -28.87
N ASP A 243 32.37 -5.60 -27.85
CA ASP A 243 33.58 -4.81 -27.87
C ASP A 243 34.77 -5.64 -27.39
N SER A 244 35.94 -5.40 -27.98
CA SER A 244 37.21 -6.09 -27.66
C SER A 244 37.59 -5.89 -26.18
N TYR A 245 37.18 -4.76 -25.59
CA TYR A 245 37.41 -4.45 -24.20
C TYR A 245 36.97 -5.57 -23.26
N TYR A 246 35.77 -6.11 -23.42
CA TYR A 246 35.28 -7.18 -22.54
C TYR A 246 35.32 -8.57 -23.13
N LYS A 247 35.40 -8.68 -24.44
CA LYS A 247 35.55 -10.00 -25.11
C LYS A 247 36.95 -10.58 -24.90
N ASP A 248 38.00 -9.75 -25.00
CA ASP A 248 39.39 -10.24 -24.96
C ASP A 248 39.96 -10.35 -23.54
N ARG A 249 39.20 -9.92 -22.52
CA ARG A 249 39.54 -10.03 -21.10
C ARG A 249 38.76 -11.19 -20.48
N PRO A 250 39.40 -12.32 -20.08
CA PRO A 250 38.72 -13.48 -19.52
C PRO A 250 37.96 -13.17 -18.21
N GLU A 251 38.47 -12.24 -17.42
CA GLU A 251 37.92 -11.79 -16.15
C GLU A 251 36.64 -10.93 -16.31
N GLN A 252 36.39 -10.39 -17.51
CA GLN A 252 35.18 -9.59 -17.77
C GLN A 252 33.97 -10.48 -18.05
N GLU A 253 32.98 -10.44 -17.17
CA GLU A 253 31.77 -11.24 -17.21
C GLU A 253 30.90 -10.93 -18.45
N ALA A 254 30.89 -9.67 -18.91
CA ALA A 254 30.16 -9.24 -20.11
C ALA A 254 30.58 -10.03 -21.39
N GLY A 255 31.81 -10.51 -21.42
CA GLY A 255 32.36 -11.31 -22.54
C GLY A 255 32.03 -12.79 -22.48
N MET A 256 31.45 -13.29 -21.39
CA MET A 256 31.27 -14.74 -21.13
C MET A 256 30.66 -15.49 -22.33
N PHE A 257 29.49 -15.09 -22.79
CA PHE A 257 28.76 -15.76 -23.87
C PHE A 257 29.32 -15.41 -25.24
N VAL A 258 29.76 -14.17 -25.41
CA VAL A 258 30.32 -13.70 -26.69
C VAL A 258 31.57 -14.52 -27.07
N ARG A 259 32.48 -14.82 -26.12
CA ARG A 259 33.67 -15.64 -26.36
C ARG A 259 33.32 -17.01 -26.93
N GLU A 260 32.28 -17.65 -26.38
CA GLU A 260 31.80 -18.94 -26.88
C GLU A 260 31.12 -18.82 -28.24
N ASN A 261 30.22 -17.85 -28.40
CA ASN A 261 29.41 -17.68 -29.62
C ASN A 261 30.26 -17.38 -30.85
N VAL A 262 31.27 -16.51 -30.74
CA VAL A 262 32.19 -16.16 -31.85
C VAL A 262 33.00 -17.36 -32.34
N VAL A 263 33.34 -18.28 -31.44
CA VAL A 263 34.03 -19.52 -31.80
C VAL A 263 33.09 -20.52 -32.48
N GLN A 264 31.89 -20.70 -31.92
CA GLN A 264 30.90 -21.65 -32.46
C GLN A 264 30.27 -21.18 -33.78
N PHE A 265 30.00 -19.88 -33.86
CA PHE A 265 29.33 -19.23 -35.00
C PHE A 265 30.14 -18.00 -35.45
N PRO A 266 31.24 -18.21 -36.23
CA PRO A 266 32.14 -17.14 -36.65
C PRO A 266 31.39 -16.03 -37.40
N PRO A 267 31.60 -14.73 -37.04
CA PRO A 267 31.00 -13.62 -37.76
C PRO A 267 31.52 -13.57 -39.20
N ARG A 268 30.63 -13.21 -40.12
CA ARG A 268 30.98 -12.99 -41.53
C ARG A 268 30.98 -11.51 -41.93
N GLY A 269 30.40 -10.64 -41.13
CA GLY A 269 30.27 -9.24 -41.41
C GLY A 269 31.32 -8.38 -40.73
N ASP A 270 31.49 -7.17 -41.25
CA ASP A 270 32.42 -6.17 -40.73
C ASP A 270 31.66 -5.17 -39.87
N VAL A 271 31.77 -5.31 -38.54
CA VAL A 271 31.17 -4.44 -37.52
C VAL A 271 32.27 -3.98 -36.57
N SER A 272 32.20 -2.70 -36.12
CA SER A 272 33.23 -2.15 -35.23
C SER A 272 33.20 -2.79 -33.82
N HIS A 273 34.37 -3.15 -33.30
CA HIS A 273 34.56 -3.80 -32.01
C HIS A 273 35.49 -3.01 -31.05
N ASP A 274 35.78 -1.76 -31.36
CA ASP A 274 36.73 -0.86 -30.70
C ASP A 274 36.02 0.40 -30.11
N ASN A 275 34.73 0.32 -29.87
CA ASN A 275 33.93 1.47 -29.47
C ASN A 275 34.24 1.97 -28.05
N MET A 276 34.75 1.08 -27.19
CA MET A 276 35.19 1.43 -25.84
C MET A 276 36.46 2.28 -25.83
N GLU A 277 37.24 2.33 -26.92
CA GLU A 277 38.38 3.21 -27.01
C GLU A 277 38.04 4.68 -27.28
N ARG A 278 36.78 4.96 -27.69
CA ARG A 278 36.31 6.32 -27.98
C ARG A 278 36.13 7.13 -26.69
N PRO A 279 36.45 8.43 -26.71
CA PRO A 279 36.29 9.30 -25.53
C PRO A 279 34.83 9.30 -25.01
N LYS A 280 34.69 9.16 -23.70
CA LYS A 280 33.41 9.11 -23.00
C LYS A 280 33.35 10.10 -21.86
N GLU A 281 32.19 10.71 -21.67
CA GLU A 281 31.88 11.54 -20.51
C GLU A 281 31.01 10.71 -19.53
N LEU A 282 31.60 10.25 -18.42
CA LEU A 282 30.94 9.39 -17.45
C LEU A 282 30.67 10.16 -16.15
N THR A 283 29.45 10.09 -15.66
CA THR A 283 29.05 10.72 -14.40
C THR A 283 28.26 9.74 -13.54
N ALA A 284 28.73 9.52 -12.31
CA ALA A 284 27.99 8.81 -11.28
C ALA A 284 27.32 9.82 -10.35
N VAL A 285 26.02 9.67 -10.11
CA VAL A 285 25.22 10.61 -9.35
C VAL A 285 24.59 9.90 -8.15
N ALA A 286 25.04 10.27 -6.95
CA ALA A 286 24.42 9.85 -5.70
C ALA A 286 23.23 10.77 -5.37
N ALA A 287 22.03 10.22 -5.33
CA ALA A 287 20.80 10.95 -5.00
C ALA A 287 20.21 10.43 -3.68
N VAL A 288 19.74 11.34 -2.83
CA VAL A 288 19.20 10.97 -1.50
C VAL A 288 17.86 10.24 -1.55
N SER A 289 17.19 10.19 -2.69
CA SER A 289 15.93 9.45 -2.87
C SER A 289 15.62 9.20 -4.34
N ASN A 290 14.70 8.26 -4.60
CA ASN A 290 14.20 7.96 -5.94
C ASN A 290 13.54 9.17 -6.63
N ALA A 291 12.82 9.99 -5.87
CA ALA A 291 12.22 11.23 -6.41
C ALA A 291 13.29 12.24 -6.85
N VAL A 292 14.40 12.33 -6.11
CA VAL A 292 15.54 13.19 -6.46
C VAL A 292 16.27 12.67 -7.69
N GLN A 293 16.42 11.33 -7.84
CA GLN A 293 16.95 10.75 -9.08
C GLN A 293 16.14 11.19 -10.31
N CYS A 294 14.80 11.06 -10.24
CA CYS A 294 13.91 11.46 -11.35
C CYS A 294 14.00 12.95 -11.68
N LYS A 295 14.01 13.81 -10.67
CA LYS A 295 14.16 15.26 -10.86
C LYS A 295 15.52 15.62 -11.44
N HIS A 296 16.59 14.95 -11.00
CA HIS A 296 17.93 15.21 -11.53
C HIS A 296 18.07 14.70 -12.98
N ALA A 297 17.49 13.55 -13.31
CA ALA A 297 17.41 13.07 -14.68
C ALA A 297 16.69 14.08 -15.59
N ALA A 298 15.59 14.67 -15.13
CA ALA A 298 14.90 15.74 -15.84
C ALA A 298 15.78 17.00 -16.02
N ALA A 299 16.60 17.35 -15.01
CA ALA A 299 17.57 18.46 -15.12
C ALA A 299 18.66 18.18 -16.16
N ILE A 300 19.20 16.95 -16.19
CA ILE A 300 20.17 16.50 -17.22
C ILE A 300 19.56 16.63 -18.61
N LEU A 301 18.32 16.16 -18.80
CA LEU A 301 17.63 16.25 -20.10
C LEU A 301 17.38 17.71 -20.51
N ARG A 302 17.07 18.59 -19.55
CA ARG A 302 16.93 20.03 -19.81
C ARG A 302 18.25 20.68 -20.26
N GLU A 303 19.37 20.31 -19.64
CA GLU A 303 20.70 20.76 -20.06
C GLU A 303 21.05 20.26 -21.46
N LEU A 304 20.71 19.02 -21.78
CA LEU A 304 20.89 18.48 -23.12
C LEU A 304 20.02 19.19 -24.16
N ALA A 305 18.74 19.44 -23.83
CA ALA A 305 17.81 20.17 -24.69
C ALA A 305 18.25 21.61 -24.97
N ALA A 306 18.91 22.27 -24.01
CA ALA A 306 19.50 23.59 -24.23
C ALA A 306 20.65 23.60 -25.25
N ARG A 307 21.26 22.43 -25.53
CA ARG A 307 22.34 22.28 -26.54
C ARG A 307 21.79 21.94 -27.93
N GLY A 308 20.52 21.54 -28.02
CA GLY A 308 19.83 21.17 -29.29
C GLY A 308 18.63 20.25 -29.03
N PRO A 309 17.78 20.06 -30.04
CA PRO A 309 16.59 19.22 -29.89
C PRO A 309 16.98 17.78 -29.57
N LEU A 310 16.26 17.20 -28.62
CA LEU A 310 16.43 15.79 -28.23
C LEU A 310 15.66 14.88 -29.19
N ASP A 311 16.27 13.75 -29.53
CA ASP A 311 15.72 12.75 -30.44
C ASP A 311 15.98 11.33 -29.92
N LYS A 312 15.72 10.32 -30.77
CA LYS A 312 15.94 8.90 -30.51
C LYS A 312 17.37 8.50 -30.14
N ARG A 313 18.36 9.41 -30.21
CA ARG A 313 19.75 9.18 -29.78
C ARG A 313 19.94 9.40 -28.27
N THR A 314 18.93 9.83 -27.57
CA THR A 314 18.94 10.04 -26.10
C THR A 314 18.01 9.02 -25.44
N ALA A 315 18.54 8.23 -24.50
CA ALA A 315 17.78 7.26 -23.74
C ALA A 315 17.82 7.54 -22.24
N VAL A 316 16.69 7.38 -21.59
CA VAL A 316 16.56 7.24 -20.13
C VAL A 316 16.23 5.78 -19.86
N VAL A 317 17.12 5.10 -19.15
CA VAL A 317 17.01 3.66 -18.90
C VAL A 317 16.72 3.44 -17.41
N LEU A 318 15.62 2.75 -17.14
CA LEU A 318 15.18 2.42 -15.78
C LEU A 318 15.60 0.98 -15.47
N THR A 319 16.45 0.79 -14.44
CA THR A 319 16.72 -0.54 -13.91
C THR A 319 15.63 -0.95 -12.92
N ASP A 320 15.00 0.02 -12.24
CA ASP A 320 13.75 -0.14 -11.51
C ASP A 320 12.60 0.53 -12.27
N GLU A 321 11.71 -0.27 -12.83
CA GLU A 321 10.57 0.20 -13.62
C GLU A 321 9.51 0.96 -12.81
N ASN A 322 9.53 0.85 -11.47
CA ASN A 322 8.63 1.64 -10.61
C ASN A 322 8.91 3.14 -10.69
N LEU A 323 10.10 3.54 -11.16
CA LEU A 323 10.45 4.95 -11.37
C LEU A 323 9.83 5.56 -12.64
N LEU A 324 9.14 4.77 -13.47
CA LEU A 324 8.55 5.29 -14.70
C LEU A 324 7.61 6.47 -14.45
N LEU A 325 6.63 6.32 -13.58
CA LEU A 325 5.65 7.38 -13.31
C LEU A 325 6.29 8.60 -12.63
N PRO A 326 7.10 8.46 -11.55
CA PRO A 326 7.85 9.57 -10.99
C PRO A 326 8.71 10.32 -12.01
N LEU A 327 9.35 9.59 -12.93
CA LEU A 327 10.14 10.20 -14.00
C LEU A 327 9.25 11.01 -14.95
N LEU A 328 8.16 10.41 -15.46
CA LEU A 328 7.26 11.10 -16.40
C LEU A 328 6.68 12.38 -15.81
N TYR A 329 6.32 12.38 -14.53
CA TYR A 329 5.86 13.58 -13.81
C TYR A 329 6.98 14.63 -13.59
N ALA A 330 8.24 14.22 -13.57
CA ALA A 330 9.37 15.13 -13.42
C ALA A 330 9.81 15.77 -14.74
N LEU A 331 9.46 15.18 -15.89
CA LEU A 331 9.88 15.66 -17.20
C LEU A 331 9.28 17.02 -17.54
N PRO A 332 10.09 18.04 -17.86
CA PRO A 332 9.58 19.33 -18.23
C PRO A 332 9.12 19.37 -19.71
N PRO A 333 8.16 20.26 -20.07
CA PRO A 333 7.61 20.34 -21.42
C PRO A 333 8.65 20.62 -22.53
N GLU A 334 9.76 21.25 -22.18
CA GLU A 334 10.84 21.64 -23.12
C GLU A 334 11.55 20.42 -23.76
N ILE A 335 11.42 19.23 -23.17
CA ILE A 335 12.02 17.99 -23.71
C ILE A 335 11.34 17.58 -25.03
N GLY A 336 10.08 17.99 -25.22
CA GLY A 336 9.33 17.68 -26.41
C GLY A 336 8.76 16.25 -26.41
N LYS A 337 8.97 15.50 -27.49
CA LYS A 337 8.43 14.14 -27.63
C LYS A 337 9.20 13.13 -26.80
N VAL A 338 8.48 12.24 -26.13
CA VAL A 338 9.02 11.13 -25.36
C VAL A 338 8.35 9.83 -25.80
N ASN A 339 9.15 8.84 -26.14
CA ASN A 339 8.67 7.50 -26.44
C ASN A 339 8.91 6.58 -25.25
N VAL A 340 7.83 6.11 -24.62
CA VAL A 340 7.86 5.18 -23.49
C VAL A 340 7.64 3.77 -24.01
N THR A 341 8.60 2.89 -23.76
CA THR A 341 8.54 1.52 -24.27
C THR A 341 8.01 0.52 -23.27
N MET A 342 8.11 0.85 -21.99
CA MET A 342 7.50 0.09 -20.90
C MET A 342 6.01 0.44 -20.83
N GLY A 343 5.15 -0.56 -20.68
CA GLY A 343 3.73 -0.30 -20.49
C GLY A 343 3.44 0.35 -19.14
N TYR A 344 2.34 1.12 -19.08
CA TYR A 344 1.80 1.63 -17.81
C TYR A 344 1.42 0.47 -16.89
N PRO A 345 1.98 0.35 -15.68
CA PRO A 345 1.63 -0.74 -14.78
C PRO A 345 0.16 -0.59 -14.33
N LEU A 346 -0.70 -1.54 -14.69
CA LEU A 346 -2.13 -1.48 -14.34
C LEU A 346 -2.36 -1.30 -12.84
N ARG A 347 -1.50 -1.91 -11.99
CA ARG A 347 -1.53 -1.78 -10.53
C ARG A 347 -1.42 -0.35 -10.00
N ALA A 348 -0.87 0.58 -10.78
CA ALA A 348 -0.76 1.99 -10.42
C ALA A 348 -1.98 2.83 -10.88
N SER A 349 -2.98 2.21 -11.49
CA SER A 349 -4.16 2.89 -12.01
C SER A 349 -5.31 2.95 -11.00
N LEU A 350 -6.17 3.97 -11.13
CA LEU A 350 -7.45 4.04 -10.40
C LEU A 350 -8.36 2.84 -10.73
N ALA A 351 -8.27 2.30 -11.93
CA ALA A 351 -9.07 1.14 -12.32
C ALA A 351 -8.70 -0.11 -11.51
N TYR A 352 -7.42 -0.32 -11.23
CA TYR A 352 -6.96 -1.41 -10.37
C TYR A 352 -7.44 -1.23 -8.92
N THR A 353 -7.25 -0.02 -8.35
CA THR A 353 -7.71 0.25 -6.98
C THR A 353 -9.23 0.11 -6.85
N PHE A 354 -9.98 0.43 -7.89
CA PHE A 354 -11.43 0.21 -7.91
C PHE A 354 -11.79 -1.28 -7.81
N VAL A 355 -11.15 -2.13 -8.61
CA VAL A 355 -11.40 -3.59 -8.55
C VAL A 355 -10.96 -4.17 -7.20
N GLU A 356 -9.83 -3.72 -6.63
CA GLU A 356 -9.41 -4.13 -5.29
C GLU A 356 -10.47 -3.79 -4.25
N ARG A 357 -11.01 -2.56 -4.24
CA ARG A 357 -12.09 -2.15 -3.34
C ARG A 357 -13.36 -2.98 -3.53
N LEU A 358 -13.71 -3.31 -4.78
CA LEU A 358 -14.86 -4.17 -5.08
C LEU A 358 -14.67 -5.59 -4.53
N VAL A 359 -13.47 -6.14 -4.65
CA VAL A 359 -13.12 -7.46 -4.10
C VAL A 359 -13.18 -7.45 -2.58
N GLU A 360 -12.61 -6.43 -1.92
CA GLU A 360 -12.66 -6.26 -0.46
C GLU A 360 -14.11 -6.15 0.03
N LEU A 361 -14.94 -5.34 -0.65
CA LEU A 361 -16.35 -5.20 -0.36
C LEU A 361 -17.09 -6.54 -0.30
N GLN A 362 -16.83 -7.43 -1.27
CA GLN A 362 -17.43 -8.75 -1.30
C GLN A 362 -16.83 -9.73 -0.28
N ALA A 363 -15.55 -9.59 0.04
CA ALA A 363 -14.89 -10.44 1.04
C ALA A 363 -15.43 -10.19 2.47
N HIS A 364 -15.75 -8.94 2.81
CA HIS A 364 -16.21 -8.56 4.14
C HIS A 364 -17.75 -8.50 4.28
N ARG A 365 -18.49 -8.87 3.21
CA ARG A 365 -19.96 -8.90 3.28
C ARG A 365 -20.47 -9.88 4.33
N ARG A 366 -21.59 -9.54 4.93
CA ARG A 366 -22.28 -10.40 5.89
C ARG A 366 -23.71 -10.68 5.39
N THR A 367 -24.11 -11.94 5.43
CA THR A 367 -25.48 -12.36 5.08
C THR A 367 -26.19 -12.86 6.32
N LYS A 368 -27.35 -12.27 6.67
CA LYS A 368 -28.21 -12.73 7.79
C LYS A 368 -29.61 -12.95 7.22
N GLY A 369 -30.02 -14.21 7.06
CA GLY A 369 -31.29 -14.56 6.39
C GLY A 369 -31.32 -14.11 4.92
N ALA A 370 -32.34 -13.33 4.54
CA ALA A 370 -32.48 -12.76 3.20
C ALA A 370 -31.75 -11.41 3.02
N GLY A 371 -31.19 -10.83 4.10
CA GLY A 371 -30.51 -9.55 4.08
C GLY A 371 -29.00 -9.69 3.85
N CYS A 372 -28.43 -8.66 3.20
CA CYS A 372 -26.99 -8.52 3.00
C CYS A 372 -26.55 -7.18 3.53
N THR A 373 -25.47 -7.17 4.32
CA THR A 373 -24.82 -5.94 4.81
C THR A 373 -23.36 -5.91 4.42
N PHE A 374 -22.84 -4.70 4.24
CA PHE A 374 -21.44 -4.44 3.93
C PHE A 374 -20.78 -3.70 5.09
N TYR A 375 -19.50 -3.95 5.25
CA TYR A 375 -18.70 -3.25 6.25
C TYR A 375 -18.55 -1.78 5.88
N HIS A 376 -18.70 -0.88 6.86
CA HIS A 376 -18.77 0.57 6.62
C HIS A 376 -17.54 1.13 5.90
N ALA A 377 -16.32 0.69 6.27
CA ALA A 377 -15.10 1.22 5.67
C ALA A 377 -14.99 0.87 4.18
N ASP A 378 -15.41 -0.34 3.79
CA ASP A 378 -15.46 -0.76 2.38
C ASP A 378 -16.53 0.02 1.61
N ALA A 379 -17.72 0.18 2.22
CA ALA A 379 -18.81 0.96 1.61
C ALA A 379 -18.40 2.43 1.40
N VAL A 380 -17.84 3.08 2.42
CA VAL A 380 -17.32 4.45 2.34
C VAL A 380 -16.18 4.54 1.31
N GLY A 381 -15.24 3.56 1.32
CA GLY A 381 -14.15 3.50 0.36
C GLY A 381 -14.61 3.41 -1.11
N ILE A 382 -15.68 2.67 -1.37
CA ILE A 382 -16.32 2.61 -2.70
C ILE A 382 -17.04 3.92 -3.04
N LEU A 383 -17.83 4.47 -2.12
CA LEU A 383 -18.57 5.74 -2.33
C LEU A 383 -17.62 6.94 -2.55
N ALA A 384 -16.44 6.90 -1.92
CA ALA A 384 -15.40 7.92 -2.08
C ALA A 384 -14.53 7.71 -3.33
N HIS A 385 -14.56 6.52 -3.94
CA HIS A 385 -13.72 6.24 -5.11
C HIS A 385 -14.13 7.13 -6.30
N PRO A 386 -13.19 7.79 -7.02
CA PRO A 386 -13.51 8.73 -8.09
C PRO A 386 -14.48 8.18 -9.13
N TYR A 387 -14.37 6.90 -9.50
CA TYR A 387 -15.24 6.26 -10.48
C TYR A 387 -16.72 6.16 -10.06
N VAL A 388 -17.00 6.23 -8.77
CA VAL A 388 -18.34 6.23 -8.20
C VAL A 388 -18.77 7.64 -7.80
N ALA A 389 -17.89 8.38 -7.14
CA ALA A 389 -18.15 9.75 -6.69
C ALA A 389 -18.47 10.69 -7.87
N ASP A 390 -17.78 10.55 -9.01
CA ASP A 390 -18.01 11.37 -10.21
C ASP A 390 -19.39 11.15 -10.84
N SER A 391 -20.08 10.03 -10.53
CA SER A 391 -21.43 9.77 -11.04
C SER A 391 -22.50 10.65 -10.36
N ASP A 392 -22.39 10.90 -9.07
CA ASP A 392 -23.20 11.83 -8.26
C ASP A 392 -22.45 12.18 -6.95
N ALA A 393 -21.55 13.17 -7.05
CA ALA A 393 -20.71 13.59 -5.93
C ALA A 393 -21.51 14.08 -4.72
N ARG A 394 -22.70 14.65 -4.93
CA ARG A 394 -23.53 15.16 -3.84
C ARG A 394 -24.19 14.01 -3.06
N GLU A 395 -24.76 13.04 -3.76
CA GLU A 395 -25.42 11.89 -3.14
C GLU A 395 -24.40 11.00 -2.43
N THR A 396 -23.30 10.65 -3.10
CA THR A 396 -22.25 9.79 -2.51
C THR A 396 -21.64 10.41 -1.26
N ARG A 397 -21.39 11.75 -1.25
CA ARG A 397 -20.88 12.45 -0.08
C ARG A 397 -21.92 12.46 1.05
N ALA A 398 -23.18 12.75 0.76
CA ALA A 398 -24.25 12.73 1.76
C ALA A 398 -24.42 11.33 2.40
N MET A 399 -24.24 10.25 1.61
CA MET A 399 -24.27 8.88 2.13
C MET A 399 -23.08 8.58 3.05
N GLN A 400 -21.87 9.01 2.68
CA GLN A 400 -20.68 8.87 3.53
C GLN A 400 -20.90 9.60 4.87
N ASP A 401 -21.32 10.86 4.82
CA ASP A 401 -21.57 11.67 6.01
C ASP A 401 -22.67 11.06 6.90
N GLU A 402 -23.71 10.42 6.30
CA GLU A 402 -24.78 9.74 7.04
C GLU A 402 -24.27 8.46 7.72
N ILE A 403 -23.45 7.63 7.03
CA ILE A 403 -22.84 6.42 7.61
C ILE A 403 -22.00 6.77 8.82
N VAL A 404 -21.17 7.80 8.72
CA VAL A 404 -20.28 8.26 9.79
C VAL A 404 -21.08 8.85 10.96
N ARG A 405 -22.02 9.77 10.67
CA ARG A 405 -22.85 10.43 11.69
C ARG A 405 -23.67 9.42 12.50
N GLU A 406 -24.24 8.42 11.84
CA GLU A 406 -25.04 7.38 12.48
C GLU A 406 -24.23 6.20 13.00
N ARG A 407 -22.90 6.25 12.85
CA ARG A 407 -21.95 5.20 13.30
C ARG A 407 -22.35 3.80 12.85
N ARG A 408 -22.77 3.66 11.60
CA ARG A 408 -23.21 2.38 11.03
C ARG A 408 -22.02 1.49 10.74
N ILE A 409 -21.70 0.54 11.61
CA ILE A 409 -20.60 -0.43 11.38
C ILE A 409 -20.94 -1.38 10.24
N SER A 410 -22.20 -1.83 10.14
CA SER A 410 -22.72 -2.65 9.06
C SER A 410 -23.82 -1.90 8.32
N VAL A 411 -23.66 -1.72 7.00
CA VAL A 411 -24.58 -0.92 6.19
C VAL A 411 -25.39 -1.85 5.28
N ASP A 412 -26.71 -1.69 5.31
CA ASP A 412 -27.63 -2.53 4.54
C ASP A 412 -27.49 -2.30 3.02
N ALA A 413 -27.45 -3.38 2.24
CA ALA A 413 -27.32 -3.34 0.79
C ALA A 413 -28.46 -2.56 0.11
N ALA A 414 -29.70 -2.68 0.64
CA ALA A 414 -30.84 -1.98 0.08
C ALA A 414 -30.77 -0.47 0.34
N TRP A 415 -30.25 -0.08 1.50
CA TRP A 415 -29.98 1.33 1.81
C TRP A 415 -28.89 1.94 0.92
N LEU A 416 -27.81 1.17 0.64
CA LEU A 416 -26.72 1.59 -0.25
C LEU A 416 -27.17 1.71 -1.71
N GLY A 417 -28.14 0.92 -2.14
CA GLY A 417 -28.61 0.83 -3.53
C GLY A 417 -29.53 1.98 -4.00
N ARG A 418 -29.20 3.24 -3.71
CA ARG A 418 -30.05 4.42 -4.00
C ARG A 418 -30.26 4.67 -5.50
N ASN A 419 -29.30 4.32 -6.34
CA ASN A 419 -29.42 4.40 -7.81
C ASN A 419 -29.02 3.08 -8.48
N ASP A 420 -29.18 2.97 -9.80
CA ASP A 420 -28.93 1.71 -10.52
C ASP A 420 -27.48 1.26 -10.45
N LEU A 421 -26.51 2.19 -10.50
CA LEU A 421 -25.08 1.88 -10.37
C LEU A 421 -24.78 1.36 -8.97
N LEU A 422 -25.20 2.08 -7.94
CA LEU A 422 -25.00 1.69 -6.54
C LEU A 422 -25.69 0.36 -6.21
N ARG A 423 -26.90 0.15 -6.73
CA ARG A 423 -27.62 -1.13 -6.56
C ARG A 423 -26.85 -2.30 -7.20
N MET A 424 -26.19 -2.08 -8.33
CA MET A 424 -25.33 -3.08 -8.96
C MET A 424 -24.06 -3.34 -8.14
N ILE A 425 -23.40 -2.28 -7.68
CA ILE A 425 -22.17 -2.36 -6.87
C ILE A 425 -22.44 -3.11 -5.55
N PHE A 426 -23.49 -2.74 -4.83
CA PHE A 426 -23.83 -3.31 -3.52
C PHE A 426 -24.73 -4.56 -3.61
N SER A 427 -24.74 -5.25 -4.76
CA SER A 427 -25.36 -6.58 -4.86
C SER A 427 -24.37 -7.69 -4.44
N PRO A 428 -24.84 -8.72 -3.69
CA PRO A 428 -23.97 -9.81 -3.25
C PRO A 428 -23.58 -10.76 -4.40
N ALA A 429 -22.35 -11.27 -4.35
CA ALA A 429 -21.84 -12.31 -5.24
C ALA A 429 -21.17 -13.41 -4.40
N ALA A 430 -21.72 -14.63 -4.38
CA ALA A 430 -21.31 -15.66 -3.44
C ALA A 430 -20.22 -16.60 -3.98
N ALA A 431 -20.38 -17.09 -5.21
CA ALA A 431 -19.42 -18.00 -5.84
C ALA A 431 -18.43 -17.22 -6.72
N TRP A 432 -17.26 -17.78 -6.97
CA TRP A 432 -16.23 -17.13 -7.77
C TRP A 432 -16.69 -16.77 -9.20
N ARG A 433 -17.54 -17.61 -9.83
CA ARG A 433 -18.12 -17.31 -11.14
C ARG A 433 -19.09 -16.14 -11.09
N GLU A 434 -19.93 -16.09 -10.06
CA GLU A 434 -20.83 -14.95 -9.82
C GLU A 434 -20.05 -13.67 -9.54
N LEU A 435 -18.95 -13.75 -8.77
CA LEU A 435 -18.06 -12.63 -8.49
C LEU A 435 -17.42 -12.10 -9.77
N SER A 436 -16.94 -13.00 -10.64
CA SER A 436 -16.37 -12.61 -11.93
C SER A 436 -17.39 -11.89 -12.82
N ASP A 437 -18.61 -12.45 -12.94
CA ASP A 437 -19.71 -11.84 -13.70
C ASP A 437 -20.14 -10.49 -13.12
N TRP A 438 -20.19 -10.40 -11.81
CA TRP A 438 -20.51 -9.17 -11.11
C TRP A 438 -19.45 -8.09 -11.35
N LEU A 439 -18.16 -8.41 -11.21
CA LEU A 439 -17.05 -7.49 -11.52
C LEU A 439 -17.16 -6.97 -12.96
N LEU A 440 -17.37 -7.85 -13.95
CA LEU A 440 -17.51 -7.46 -15.34
C LEU A 440 -18.71 -6.51 -15.56
N ARG A 441 -19.85 -6.77 -14.92
CA ARG A 441 -21.04 -5.90 -15.02
C ARG A 441 -20.78 -4.55 -14.39
N VAL A 442 -20.17 -4.49 -13.19
CA VAL A 442 -19.87 -3.24 -12.48
C VAL A 442 -18.87 -2.40 -13.27
N VAL A 443 -17.75 -3.01 -13.73
CA VAL A 443 -16.74 -2.32 -14.53
C VAL A 443 -17.33 -1.77 -15.83
N ALA A 444 -18.18 -2.55 -16.52
CA ALA A 444 -18.87 -2.11 -17.73
C ALA A 444 -19.89 -0.99 -17.45
N ALA A 445 -20.58 -0.99 -16.32
CA ALA A 445 -21.50 0.07 -15.93
C ALA A 445 -20.75 1.38 -15.65
N VAL A 446 -19.65 1.32 -14.90
CA VAL A 446 -18.78 2.48 -14.63
C VAL A 446 -18.18 3.06 -15.90
N ALA A 447 -17.74 2.20 -16.85
CA ALA A 447 -17.21 2.66 -18.14
C ALA A 447 -18.24 3.43 -18.98
N ARG A 448 -19.53 3.17 -18.79
CA ARG A 448 -20.65 3.84 -19.49
C ARG A 448 -21.13 5.09 -18.76
N THR A 449 -20.75 5.30 -17.51
CA THR A 449 -21.15 6.48 -16.75
C THR A 449 -20.62 7.75 -17.43
N PRO A 450 -21.45 8.78 -17.64
CA PRO A 450 -20.99 10.05 -18.20
C PRO A 450 -19.89 10.68 -17.32
N TYR A 451 -18.81 11.07 -17.95
CA TYR A 451 -17.69 11.77 -17.32
C TYR A 451 -17.06 12.74 -18.31
N GLU A 452 -16.86 14.00 -17.93
CA GLU A 452 -16.39 15.08 -18.80
C GLU A 452 -14.92 15.48 -18.57
N GLY A 453 -14.18 14.73 -17.75
CA GLY A 453 -12.75 14.99 -17.49
C GLY A 453 -11.87 14.70 -18.70
N ASP A 454 -10.72 15.38 -18.78
CA ASP A 454 -9.73 15.25 -19.87
C ASP A 454 -9.16 13.84 -19.98
N ASP A 455 -9.19 13.05 -18.88
CA ASP A 455 -8.71 11.68 -18.79
C ASP A 455 -9.75 10.61 -19.16
N ARG A 456 -10.92 11.02 -19.68
CA ARG A 456 -12.03 10.10 -20.02
C ARG A 456 -11.59 8.93 -20.91
N ARG A 457 -10.78 9.19 -21.94
CA ARG A 457 -10.29 8.15 -22.84
C ARG A 457 -9.44 7.13 -22.11
N GLN A 458 -8.51 7.59 -21.26
CA GLN A 458 -7.64 6.74 -20.47
C GLN A 458 -8.43 5.90 -19.46
N ARG A 459 -9.43 6.51 -18.81
CA ARG A 459 -10.33 5.83 -17.87
C ARG A 459 -11.06 4.65 -18.52
N VAL A 460 -11.65 4.87 -19.70
CA VAL A 460 -12.38 3.83 -20.45
C VAL A 460 -11.42 2.73 -20.92
N GLU A 461 -10.24 3.09 -21.41
CA GLU A 461 -9.22 2.14 -21.85
C GLU A 461 -8.75 1.23 -20.71
N PHE A 462 -8.46 1.79 -19.55
CA PHE A 462 -8.02 1.01 -18.37
C PHE A 462 -9.12 0.05 -17.88
N LEU A 463 -10.38 0.49 -17.88
CA LEU A 463 -11.51 -0.38 -17.53
C LEU A 463 -11.75 -1.47 -18.59
N ALA A 464 -11.49 -1.18 -19.86
CA ALA A 464 -11.58 -2.17 -20.94
C ALA A 464 -10.51 -3.26 -20.79
N VAL A 465 -9.26 -2.86 -20.50
CA VAL A 465 -8.15 -3.81 -20.24
C VAL A 465 -8.48 -4.69 -19.04
N ILE A 466 -8.97 -4.12 -17.94
CA ILE A 466 -9.39 -4.90 -16.77
C ILE A 466 -10.49 -5.91 -17.13
N SER A 467 -11.50 -5.50 -17.90
CA SER A 467 -12.58 -6.40 -18.32
C SER A 467 -12.05 -7.54 -19.20
N GLU A 468 -11.11 -7.25 -20.07
CA GLU A 468 -10.44 -8.26 -20.90
C GLU A 468 -9.66 -9.26 -20.04
N GLU A 469 -8.86 -8.78 -19.10
CA GLU A 469 -8.03 -9.63 -18.25
C GLU A 469 -8.85 -10.48 -17.26
N ILE A 470 -9.93 -9.92 -16.69
CA ILE A 470 -10.89 -10.70 -15.89
C ILE A 470 -11.54 -11.80 -16.75
N SER A 471 -11.92 -11.46 -17.99
CA SER A 471 -12.54 -12.43 -18.91
C SER A 471 -11.55 -13.53 -19.33
N LYS A 472 -10.29 -13.19 -19.61
CA LYS A 472 -9.24 -14.16 -19.92
C LYS A 472 -9.02 -15.13 -18.76
N LEU A 473 -8.84 -14.61 -17.54
CA LEU A 473 -8.65 -15.43 -16.35
C LEU A 473 -9.84 -16.37 -16.13
N ARG A 474 -11.06 -15.82 -16.21
CA ARG A 474 -12.28 -16.62 -16.06
C ARG A 474 -12.36 -17.74 -17.10
N ASN A 475 -12.20 -17.43 -18.38
CA ASN A 475 -12.27 -18.41 -19.45
C ASN A 475 -11.23 -19.52 -19.27
N SER A 476 -9.99 -19.16 -18.91
CA SER A 476 -8.93 -20.14 -18.63
C SER A 476 -9.29 -21.06 -17.47
N LEU A 477 -9.90 -20.53 -16.41
CA LEU A 477 -10.34 -21.32 -15.26
C LEU A 477 -11.58 -22.19 -15.57
N ASP A 478 -12.52 -21.68 -16.35
CA ASP A 478 -13.72 -22.45 -16.77
C ASP A 478 -13.35 -23.62 -17.70
N GLU A 479 -12.39 -23.43 -18.64
CA GLU A 479 -11.88 -24.51 -19.49
C GLU A 479 -11.16 -25.62 -18.70
N CYS A 480 -10.70 -25.30 -17.51
CA CYS A 480 -9.92 -26.22 -16.69
C CYS A 480 -10.77 -27.11 -15.76
N ASP A 481 -12.07 -26.83 -15.61
CA ASP A 481 -13.02 -27.56 -14.77
C ASP A 481 -12.52 -27.80 -13.31
N ILE A 482 -12.00 -26.72 -12.70
CA ILE A 482 -11.56 -26.73 -11.29
C ILE A 482 -12.56 -25.98 -10.44
N GLU A 483 -12.97 -26.60 -9.34
CA GLU A 483 -13.71 -25.90 -8.29
C GLU A 483 -12.77 -25.05 -7.45
N LEU A 484 -13.04 -23.75 -7.38
CA LEU A 484 -12.28 -22.77 -6.62
C LEU A 484 -13.15 -22.14 -5.54
N THR A 485 -12.55 -21.85 -4.41
CA THR A 485 -13.18 -20.93 -3.46
C THR A 485 -13.06 -19.48 -3.97
N THR A 486 -13.90 -18.59 -3.46
CA THR A 486 -13.88 -17.18 -3.84
C THR A 486 -12.56 -16.52 -3.45
N GLU A 487 -11.99 -16.90 -2.31
CA GLU A 487 -10.70 -16.40 -1.81
C GLU A 487 -9.55 -16.77 -2.75
N VAL A 488 -9.53 -17.99 -3.24
CA VAL A 488 -8.52 -18.45 -4.21
C VAL A 488 -8.64 -17.67 -5.52
N TYR A 489 -9.86 -17.54 -6.04
CA TYR A 489 -10.10 -16.75 -7.26
C TYR A 489 -9.63 -15.30 -7.10
N THR A 490 -9.97 -14.64 -5.98
CA THR A 490 -9.54 -13.25 -5.74
C THR A 490 -8.04 -13.11 -5.63
N SER A 491 -7.36 -14.07 -5.00
CA SER A 491 -5.89 -14.10 -4.94
C SER A 491 -5.25 -14.24 -6.33
N LEU A 492 -5.79 -15.14 -7.16
CA LEU A 492 -5.34 -15.30 -8.55
C LEU A 492 -5.60 -14.04 -9.39
N LEU A 493 -6.77 -13.44 -9.27
CA LEU A 493 -7.14 -12.22 -9.96
C LEU A 493 -6.19 -11.06 -9.61
N ARG A 494 -5.94 -10.84 -8.32
CA ARG A 494 -4.98 -9.83 -7.84
C ARG A 494 -3.61 -10.01 -8.47
N ARG A 495 -3.07 -11.23 -8.39
CA ARG A 495 -1.76 -11.55 -8.96
C ARG A 495 -1.71 -11.34 -10.47
N HIS A 496 -2.73 -11.80 -11.16
CA HIS A 496 -2.83 -11.62 -12.61
C HIS A 496 -2.84 -10.14 -13.00
N LEU A 497 -3.72 -9.34 -12.41
CA LEU A 497 -3.83 -7.92 -12.68
C LEU A 497 -2.56 -7.12 -12.31
N GLN A 498 -1.80 -7.55 -11.29
CA GLN A 498 -0.54 -6.90 -10.91
C GLN A 498 0.55 -7.02 -11.97
N THR A 499 0.50 -8.05 -12.80
CA THR A 499 1.48 -8.26 -13.88
C THR A 499 1.13 -7.54 -15.17
N VAL A 500 -0.11 -7.08 -15.31
CA VAL A 500 -0.61 -6.45 -16.53
C VAL A 500 0.01 -5.08 -16.75
N ARG A 501 0.42 -4.82 -17.97
CA ARG A 501 0.94 -3.53 -18.43
C ARG A 501 0.17 -3.06 -19.65
N ILE A 502 -0.23 -1.81 -19.65
CA ILE A 502 -0.93 -1.16 -20.74
C ILE A 502 0.09 -0.44 -21.61
N PRO A 503 0.24 -0.80 -22.90
CA PRO A 503 1.21 -0.16 -23.78
C PRO A 503 0.86 1.31 -23.99
N TYR A 504 1.88 2.16 -24.01
CA TYR A 504 1.71 3.53 -24.45
C TYR A 504 1.60 3.60 -25.96
N GLU A 505 0.69 4.41 -26.48
CA GLU A 505 0.66 4.77 -27.89
C GLU A 505 1.72 5.83 -28.18
N GLY A 506 2.59 5.61 -29.17
CA GLY A 506 3.64 6.56 -29.57
C GLY A 506 4.41 6.10 -30.82
N GLU A 507 5.14 7.04 -31.41
CA GLU A 507 6.02 6.77 -32.55
C GLU A 507 7.38 6.27 -32.05
N PRO A 508 7.71 4.97 -32.27
CA PRO A 508 8.88 4.34 -31.65
C PRO A 508 10.24 4.97 -31.99
N LEU A 509 10.31 5.73 -33.08
CA LEU A 509 11.55 6.32 -33.61
C LEU A 509 11.66 7.83 -33.34
N GLU A 510 10.72 8.42 -32.59
CA GLU A 510 10.70 9.85 -32.31
C GLU A 510 10.97 10.15 -30.82
N GLY A 511 11.64 11.28 -30.55
CA GLY A 511 11.85 11.81 -29.21
C GLY A 511 12.81 11.02 -28.33
N VAL A 512 12.86 11.42 -27.04
CA VAL A 512 13.66 10.75 -26.02
C VAL A 512 13.08 9.35 -25.73
N GLN A 513 13.95 8.35 -25.71
CA GLN A 513 13.56 6.97 -25.45
C GLN A 513 13.60 6.66 -23.96
N VAL A 514 12.45 6.37 -23.34
CA VAL A 514 12.33 5.90 -21.93
C VAL A 514 12.05 4.41 -21.95
N MET A 515 12.95 3.62 -21.38
CA MET A 515 12.88 2.15 -21.49
C MET A 515 13.52 1.43 -20.29
N GLY A 516 13.15 0.17 -20.09
CA GLY A 516 13.85 -0.72 -19.19
C GLY A 516 15.16 -1.22 -19.79
N ILE A 517 16.03 -1.80 -18.97
CA ILE A 517 17.35 -2.28 -19.43
C ILE A 517 17.21 -3.40 -20.47
N LEU A 518 16.19 -4.26 -20.37
CA LEU A 518 16.00 -5.37 -21.32
C LEU A 518 15.55 -4.88 -22.70
N GLU A 519 14.87 -3.75 -22.80
CA GLU A 519 14.46 -3.16 -24.07
C GLU A 519 15.60 -2.48 -24.82
N THR A 520 16.74 -2.21 -24.16
CA THR A 520 17.92 -1.60 -24.77
C THR A 520 18.68 -2.55 -25.71
N ARG A 521 18.32 -3.83 -25.76
CA ARG A 521 19.02 -4.83 -26.59
C ARG A 521 19.13 -4.39 -28.05
N ASN A 522 20.35 -4.42 -28.58
CA ASN A 522 20.70 -4.01 -29.96
C ASN A 522 20.47 -2.51 -30.27
N LEU A 523 20.11 -1.69 -29.29
CA LEU A 523 19.90 -0.26 -29.45
C LEU A 523 21.10 0.53 -28.91
N ASP A 524 21.55 1.51 -29.64
CA ASP A 524 22.66 2.37 -29.27
C ASP A 524 22.20 3.83 -29.17
N PHE A 525 22.72 4.53 -28.17
CA PHE A 525 22.37 5.91 -27.87
C PHE A 525 23.64 6.76 -27.70
N GLU A 526 23.58 8.02 -28.08
CA GLU A 526 24.64 8.98 -27.85
C GLU A 526 24.69 9.45 -26.39
N ASN A 527 23.48 9.67 -25.80
CA ASN A 527 23.31 10.07 -24.40
C ASN A 527 22.49 9.00 -23.70
N VAL A 528 23.01 8.51 -22.58
CA VAL A 528 22.38 7.48 -21.76
C VAL A 528 22.28 7.97 -20.33
N VAL A 529 21.06 8.00 -19.79
CA VAL A 529 20.77 8.32 -18.39
C VAL A 529 20.18 7.08 -17.74
N LEU A 530 20.96 6.41 -16.87
CA LEU A 530 20.56 5.21 -16.15
C LEU A 530 20.08 5.59 -14.75
N LEU A 531 18.89 5.13 -14.35
CA LEU A 531 18.32 5.36 -13.02
C LEU A 531 18.32 4.05 -12.22
N SER A 532 18.34 4.18 -10.89
CA SER A 532 18.38 3.07 -9.92
C SER A 532 19.56 2.15 -10.08
N MET A 533 20.72 2.68 -10.41
CA MET A 533 21.99 1.94 -10.50
C MET A 533 22.52 1.55 -9.12
N ASN A 534 21.65 0.90 -8.31
CA ASN A 534 22.00 0.27 -7.03
C ASN A 534 22.30 -1.21 -7.23
N ASP A 535 23.22 -1.79 -6.45
CA ASP A 535 23.67 -3.18 -6.63
C ASP A 535 22.56 -4.21 -6.39
N ASP A 536 21.64 -3.90 -5.49
CA ASP A 536 20.44 -4.69 -5.21
C ASP A 536 19.39 -4.68 -6.34
N ASN A 537 19.39 -3.67 -7.22
CA ASN A 537 18.53 -3.58 -8.40
C ASN A 537 19.23 -4.04 -9.69
N PHE A 538 20.49 -3.69 -9.84
CA PHE A 538 21.26 -3.94 -11.06
C PHE A 538 22.75 -4.25 -10.77
N PRO A 539 23.20 -5.53 -10.91
CA PRO A 539 22.47 -6.65 -11.54
C PRO A 539 21.32 -7.23 -10.74
N GLY A 540 21.24 -6.97 -9.42
CA GLY A 540 20.27 -7.58 -8.53
C GLY A 540 20.49 -9.09 -8.32
N ASN A 541 19.70 -9.69 -7.43
CA ASN A 541 19.76 -11.13 -7.16
C ASN A 541 18.43 -11.83 -7.48
N HIS A 542 18.01 -11.79 -8.73
CA HIS A 542 16.70 -12.31 -9.15
C HIS A 542 16.65 -13.83 -9.34
N MET A 543 17.80 -14.49 -9.57
CA MET A 543 17.83 -15.93 -9.85
C MET A 543 17.61 -16.83 -8.63
N ALA A 544 18.00 -16.39 -7.45
CA ALA A 544 17.87 -17.19 -6.22
C ALA A 544 16.40 -17.43 -5.80
N GLN A 545 15.46 -16.66 -6.36
CA GLN A 545 14.06 -16.68 -5.97
C GLN A 545 13.15 -17.54 -6.85
N ALA A 546 13.65 -18.09 -7.98
CA ALA A 546 12.78 -18.59 -9.05
C ALA A 546 12.91 -20.08 -9.38
N SER A 547 13.67 -20.90 -8.63
CA SER A 547 13.91 -22.29 -9.00
C SER A 547 14.03 -23.22 -7.80
N PHE A 548 13.50 -24.46 -7.95
CA PHE A 548 13.69 -25.55 -6.99
C PHE A 548 14.95 -26.36 -7.25
N VAL A 549 15.58 -26.24 -8.46
CA VAL A 549 16.76 -26.99 -8.80
C VAL A 549 17.98 -26.43 -8.07
N PRO A 550 18.64 -27.20 -7.18
CA PRO A 550 19.82 -26.76 -6.44
C PRO A 550 20.95 -26.25 -7.32
N TYR A 551 21.75 -25.29 -6.81
CA TYR A 551 22.88 -24.70 -7.53
C TYR A 551 23.86 -25.75 -8.07
N ASN A 552 24.26 -26.72 -7.23
CA ASN A 552 25.20 -27.75 -7.63
C ASN A 552 24.70 -28.60 -8.82
N LEU A 553 23.42 -28.92 -8.85
CA LEU A 553 22.82 -29.62 -9.98
C LEU A 553 22.69 -28.70 -11.20
N ARG A 554 22.34 -27.42 -11.01
CA ARG A 554 22.35 -26.47 -12.11
C ARG A 554 23.71 -26.39 -12.77
N ALA A 555 24.79 -26.25 -12.00
CA ALA A 555 26.15 -26.21 -12.49
C ALA A 555 26.55 -27.54 -13.17
N ALA A 556 26.23 -28.68 -12.56
CA ALA A 556 26.59 -30.00 -13.08
C ALA A 556 25.88 -30.34 -14.40
N TYR A 557 24.65 -29.88 -14.58
CA TYR A 557 23.89 -30.15 -15.80
C TYR A 557 23.91 -29.00 -16.81
N GLY A 558 24.67 -27.93 -16.56
CA GLY A 558 24.78 -26.77 -17.46
C GLY A 558 23.52 -25.92 -17.55
N LEU A 559 22.68 -25.95 -16.50
CA LEU A 559 21.55 -25.00 -16.35
C LEU A 559 22.06 -23.62 -15.94
N PRO A 560 21.33 -22.54 -16.22
CA PRO A 560 21.72 -21.21 -15.83
C PRO A 560 21.95 -21.08 -14.32
N THR A 561 23.10 -20.54 -13.96
CA THR A 561 23.51 -20.26 -12.58
C THR A 561 23.49 -18.75 -12.31
N PRO A 562 23.64 -18.28 -11.07
CA PRO A 562 23.77 -16.84 -10.77
C PRO A 562 24.86 -16.16 -11.59
N GLU A 563 25.98 -16.80 -11.82
CA GLU A 563 27.11 -16.27 -12.65
C GLU A 563 26.69 -16.05 -14.10
N HIS A 564 25.83 -16.91 -14.65
CA HIS A 564 25.25 -16.71 -15.98
C HIS A 564 24.36 -15.46 -16.01
N HIS A 565 23.57 -15.24 -14.94
CA HIS A 565 22.75 -14.06 -14.80
C HIS A 565 23.61 -12.79 -14.72
N GLU A 566 24.63 -12.78 -13.87
CA GLU A 566 25.59 -11.68 -13.78
C GLU A 566 26.24 -11.38 -15.14
N GLY A 567 26.69 -12.40 -15.86
CA GLY A 567 27.26 -12.24 -17.20
C GLY A 567 26.30 -11.64 -18.23
N VAL A 568 25.01 -12.00 -18.15
CA VAL A 568 23.96 -11.40 -19.02
C VAL A 568 23.75 -9.93 -18.70
N TYR A 569 23.65 -9.56 -17.43
CA TYR A 569 23.42 -8.17 -17.01
C TYR A 569 24.67 -7.30 -17.22
N ALA A 570 25.85 -7.85 -16.98
CA ALA A 570 27.11 -7.20 -17.36
C ALA A 570 27.16 -6.89 -18.85
N TYR A 571 26.82 -7.87 -19.70
CA TYR A 571 26.75 -7.64 -21.13
C TYR A 571 25.75 -6.53 -21.50
N TYR A 572 24.52 -6.50 -20.92
CA TYR A 572 23.56 -5.44 -21.21
C TYR A 572 24.11 -4.05 -20.86
N PHE A 573 24.77 -3.93 -19.73
CA PHE A 573 25.39 -2.67 -19.32
C PHE A 573 26.51 -2.24 -20.26
N TYR A 574 27.54 -3.09 -20.43
CA TYR A 574 28.71 -2.74 -21.25
C TYR A 574 28.36 -2.52 -22.72
N ARG A 575 27.42 -3.33 -23.24
CA ARG A 575 26.94 -3.16 -24.60
C ARG A 575 26.19 -1.83 -24.79
N LEU A 576 25.38 -1.42 -23.82
CA LEU A 576 24.63 -0.16 -23.87
C LEU A 576 25.58 1.06 -23.87
N VAL A 577 26.65 0.99 -23.08
CA VAL A 577 27.57 2.12 -22.91
C VAL A 577 28.73 2.12 -23.92
N GLN A 578 29.01 1.01 -24.61
CA GLN A 578 30.16 0.93 -25.49
C GLN A 578 30.19 1.98 -26.62
N ARG A 579 29.02 2.31 -27.20
CA ARG A 579 28.89 3.34 -28.28
C ARG A 579 28.42 4.68 -27.75
N ALA A 580 28.04 4.78 -26.47
CA ALA A 580 27.58 6.03 -25.89
C ALA A 580 28.72 7.04 -25.71
N ARG A 581 28.42 8.31 -25.93
CA ARG A 581 29.33 9.42 -25.70
C ARG A 581 29.22 9.98 -24.29
N ARG A 582 27.98 10.10 -23.77
CA ARG A 582 27.69 10.62 -22.43
C ARG A 582 26.84 9.60 -21.67
N VAL A 583 27.28 9.29 -20.46
CA VAL A 583 26.58 8.33 -19.60
C VAL A 583 26.46 8.91 -18.20
N TRP A 584 25.24 8.99 -17.71
CA TRP A 584 24.92 9.31 -16.33
C TRP A 584 24.36 8.08 -15.64
N MET A 585 24.95 7.70 -14.52
CA MET A 585 24.58 6.55 -13.70
C MET A 585 24.07 7.07 -12.37
N LEU A 586 22.75 7.12 -12.20
CA LEU A 586 22.09 7.64 -11.00
C LEU A 586 21.76 6.48 -10.06
N TYR A 587 22.01 6.63 -8.77
CA TYR A 587 21.66 5.65 -7.75
C TYR A 587 21.14 6.35 -6.49
N CYS A 588 20.33 5.62 -5.69
CA CYS A 588 19.85 6.10 -4.40
C CYS A 588 20.91 5.82 -3.34
N SER A 589 21.41 6.86 -2.66
CA SER A 589 22.41 6.72 -1.58
C SER A 589 21.78 6.50 -0.20
N HIS A 590 20.44 6.56 -0.10
CA HIS A 590 19.73 6.31 1.15
C HIS A 590 19.50 4.80 1.35
N ALA A 591 19.90 4.30 2.53
CA ALA A 591 19.61 2.94 2.94
C ALA A 591 18.24 2.87 3.63
N ASP A 592 17.43 1.88 3.26
CA ASP A 592 16.16 1.56 3.89
C ASP A 592 16.03 0.04 4.08
N ASP A 593 14.88 -0.45 4.57
CA ASP A 593 14.64 -1.89 4.78
C ASP A 593 14.73 -2.73 3.49
N LYS A 594 14.74 -2.11 2.31
CA LYS A 594 14.71 -2.75 1.00
C LYS A 594 15.97 -2.52 0.17
N SER A 595 16.76 -1.50 0.50
CA SER A 595 17.96 -1.11 -0.24
C SER A 595 19.10 -0.75 0.69
N THR A 596 20.30 -1.24 0.38
CA THR A 596 21.54 -0.90 1.12
C THR A 596 22.04 0.50 0.82
N GLY A 597 21.52 1.17 -0.22
CA GLY A 597 22.03 2.46 -0.70
C GLY A 597 23.36 2.37 -1.43
N GLU A 598 23.88 1.18 -1.69
CA GLU A 598 25.15 0.98 -2.39
C GLU A 598 25.00 1.16 -3.91
N PRO A 599 25.95 1.83 -4.58
CA PRO A 599 25.97 1.90 -6.02
C PRO A 599 26.26 0.54 -6.64
N SER A 600 25.73 0.32 -7.84
CA SER A 600 25.99 -0.89 -8.62
C SER A 600 27.48 -1.15 -8.80
N ARG A 601 27.89 -2.42 -8.69
CA ARG A 601 29.26 -2.87 -8.95
C ARG A 601 29.80 -2.41 -10.30
N TYR A 602 28.96 -2.22 -11.30
CA TYR A 602 29.37 -1.71 -12.62
C TYR A 602 29.88 -0.28 -12.59
N ILE A 603 29.42 0.58 -11.67
CA ILE A 603 29.95 1.93 -11.46
C ILE A 603 31.40 1.82 -10.98
N TYR A 604 31.68 0.92 -10.04
CA TYR A 604 33.02 0.69 -9.53
C TYR A 604 33.94 0.07 -10.59
N GLN A 605 33.45 -0.92 -11.35
CA GLN A 605 34.24 -1.49 -12.46
C GLN A 605 34.64 -0.41 -13.48
N PHE A 606 33.70 0.49 -13.83
CA PHE A 606 34.04 1.59 -14.73
C PHE A 606 35.07 2.54 -14.13
N ASP A 607 34.93 2.91 -12.87
CA ASP A 607 35.85 3.86 -12.20
C ASP A 607 37.27 3.29 -12.08
N TYR A 608 37.40 2.01 -11.76
CA TYR A 608 38.72 1.38 -11.49
C TYR A 608 39.37 0.66 -12.68
N GLU A 609 38.56 0.12 -13.61
CA GLU A 609 39.05 -0.79 -14.64
C GLU A 609 39.01 -0.19 -16.06
N SER A 610 38.11 0.76 -16.33
CA SER A 610 37.91 1.25 -17.71
C SER A 610 39.01 2.19 -18.21
N GLY A 611 39.71 2.85 -17.30
CA GLY A 611 40.66 3.92 -17.62
C GLY A 611 40.00 5.26 -17.97
N PHE A 612 38.65 5.36 -17.96
CA PHE A 612 37.91 6.62 -18.10
C PHE A 612 37.71 7.30 -16.77
N PRO A 613 37.88 8.62 -16.66
CA PRO A 613 37.53 9.34 -15.44
C PRO A 613 36.03 9.36 -15.22
N VAL A 614 35.57 8.87 -14.08
CA VAL A 614 34.16 8.94 -13.68
C VAL A 614 33.97 10.14 -12.76
N ARG A 615 33.18 11.13 -13.21
CA ARG A 615 32.82 12.28 -12.39
C ARG A 615 31.78 11.85 -11.35
N LYS A 616 32.05 12.06 -10.06
CA LYS A 616 31.14 11.76 -8.97
C LYS A 616 30.40 13.04 -8.55
N VAL A 617 29.08 12.97 -8.45
CA VAL A 617 28.20 14.08 -8.09
C VAL A 617 27.24 13.59 -7.00
N GLU A 618 27.09 14.38 -5.96
CA GLU A 618 26.09 14.16 -4.92
C GLU A 618 24.95 15.18 -5.07
N VAL A 619 23.72 14.72 -5.02
CA VAL A 619 22.51 15.53 -5.16
C VAL A 619 21.66 15.38 -3.90
N GLY A 620 21.64 16.44 -3.11
CA GLY A 620 20.83 16.55 -1.90
C GLY A 620 19.53 17.33 -2.14
N VAL A 621 18.76 17.43 -1.09
CA VAL A 621 17.60 18.32 -1.00
C VAL A 621 17.88 19.32 0.11
N ASP A 622 17.84 20.61 -0.22
CA ASP A 622 17.84 21.64 0.81
C ASP A 622 16.50 21.58 1.57
N VAL A 623 16.56 21.07 2.78
CA VAL A 623 15.42 21.11 3.69
C VAL A 623 15.48 22.46 4.40
N ASN A 624 14.67 23.39 3.92
CA ASN A 624 14.49 24.66 4.61
C ASN A 624 13.57 24.40 5.82
N LEU A 625 14.16 24.13 6.97
CA LEU A 625 13.47 24.10 8.25
C LEU A 625 13.12 25.53 8.63
N ALA A 626 12.07 26.07 8.04
CA ALA A 626 11.53 27.33 8.52
C ALA A 626 11.07 27.12 9.97
N GLU A 627 11.64 27.87 10.90
CA GLU A 627 11.06 28.00 12.23
C GLU A 627 9.62 28.51 12.04
N THR A 628 8.66 27.73 12.49
CA THR A 628 7.26 28.12 12.40
C THR A 628 6.95 28.98 13.59
N ASP A 629 6.64 30.25 13.35
CA ASP A 629 6.14 31.13 14.41
C ASP A 629 4.89 30.52 15.05
N PRO A 630 4.72 30.65 16.37
CA PRO A 630 3.50 30.21 17.05
C PRO A 630 2.27 30.90 16.43
N ILE A 631 1.22 30.11 16.24
CA ILE A 631 -0.01 30.63 15.64
C ILE A 631 -0.72 31.55 16.65
N GLU A 632 -0.97 32.80 16.23
CA GLU A 632 -1.79 33.77 16.94
C GLU A 632 -2.97 34.19 16.07
N VAL A 633 -4.16 34.30 16.68
CA VAL A 633 -5.37 34.77 16.01
C VAL A 633 -5.87 36.03 16.73
N ALA A 634 -5.76 37.15 16.07
CA ALA A 634 -6.27 38.43 16.60
C ALA A 634 -7.80 38.41 16.69
N LYS A 635 -8.36 39.00 17.75
CA LYS A 635 -9.82 39.09 17.95
C LYS A 635 -10.35 40.27 17.14
N ASP A 636 -10.63 40.04 15.86
CA ASP A 636 -11.27 41.00 14.97
C ASP A 636 -12.79 41.18 15.32
N GLU A 637 -13.46 42.10 14.63
CA GLU A 637 -14.86 42.40 14.83
C GLU A 637 -15.77 41.17 14.58
N GLY A 638 -15.43 40.34 13.58
CA GLY A 638 -16.17 39.12 13.26
C GLY A 638 -16.04 38.06 14.37
N ILE A 639 -14.86 37.90 14.93
CA ILE A 639 -14.58 36.99 16.05
C ILE A 639 -15.31 37.51 17.32
N MET A 640 -15.22 38.80 17.59
CA MET A 640 -15.93 39.40 18.74
C MET A 640 -17.45 39.29 18.63
N GLN A 641 -18.01 39.40 17.43
CA GLN A 641 -19.43 39.13 17.18
C GLN A 641 -19.81 37.67 17.48
N ARG A 642 -18.97 36.71 17.07
CA ARG A 642 -19.18 35.27 17.35
C ARG A 642 -19.07 34.96 18.85
N LEU A 643 -18.19 35.63 19.58
CA LEU A 643 -18.07 35.51 21.03
C LEU A 643 -19.30 36.12 21.72
N GLY A 644 -19.83 37.25 21.19
CA GLY A 644 -21.02 37.95 21.73
C GLY A 644 -22.22 37.06 21.92
N ARG A 645 -22.36 35.96 21.18
CA ARG A 645 -23.48 35.00 21.32
C ARG A 645 -23.61 34.39 22.74
N PHE A 646 -22.49 34.24 23.47
CA PHE A 646 -22.49 33.68 24.80
C PHE A 646 -22.93 34.69 25.89
N THR A 647 -22.92 35.99 25.56
CA THR A 647 -23.30 37.08 26.46
C THR A 647 -24.57 37.81 26.01
N ASP A 648 -25.07 37.57 24.80
CA ASP A 648 -26.28 38.13 24.27
C ASP A 648 -27.53 37.49 24.96
N PRO A 649 -28.40 38.23 25.65
CA PRO A 649 -29.58 37.69 26.30
C PRO A 649 -30.53 36.95 25.37
N GLU A 650 -30.66 37.38 24.11
CA GLU A 650 -31.54 36.78 23.10
C GLU A 650 -31.00 35.49 22.49
N SER A 651 -29.69 35.25 22.60
CA SER A 651 -29.05 34.05 22.07
C SER A 651 -29.29 32.86 22.98
N LYS A 652 -29.46 31.66 22.40
CA LYS A 652 -29.53 30.38 23.13
C LYS A 652 -28.14 29.78 23.42
N ALA A 653 -27.08 30.39 22.96
CA ALA A 653 -25.74 29.86 23.16
C ALA A 653 -25.30 30.05 24.62
N THR A 654 -24.71 29.00 25.18
CA THR A 654 -24.16 28.99 26.54
C THR A 654 -22.71 28.53 26.52
N LEU A 655 -21.92 28.93 27.51
CA LEU A 655 -20.55 28.46 27.69
C LEU A 655 -20.55 27.29 28.70
N SER A 656 -20.17 26.10 28.24
CA SER A 656 -20.07 24.95 29.15
C SER A 656 -18.81 25.02 30.01
N PRO A 657 -18.79 24.37 31.19
CA PRO A 657 -17.58 24.24 31.99
C PRO A 657 -16.40 23.67 31.23
N THR A 658 -16.64 22.69 30.37
CA THR A 658 -15.61 22.10 29.49
C THR A 658 -15.09 23.11 28.46
N ALA A 659 -15.96 23.94 27.89
CA ALA A 659 -15.52 24.96 26.93
C ALA A 659 -14.70 26.07 27.62
N PHE A 660 -15.10 26.47 28.84
CA PHE A 660 -14.33 27.41 29.65
C PHE A 660 -12.93 26.87 29.97
N PHE A 661 -12.87 25.59 30.39
CA PHE A 661 -11.58 24.95 30.63
C PHE A 661 -10.69 24.88 29.36
N ARG A 662 -11.25 24.64 28.18
CA ARG A 662 -10.49 24.67 26.93
C ARG A 662 -9.76 26.00 26.71
N TYR A 663 -10.42 27.10 27.07
CA TYR A 663 -9.80 28.44 27.02
C TYR A 663 -8.61 28.54 28.00
N VAL A 664 -8.84 28.11 29.23
CA VAL A 664 -7.80 28.11 30.29
C VAL A 664 -6.59 27.27 29.88
N ALA A 665 -6.85 26.10 29.27
CA ALA A 665 -5.81 25.19 28.86
C ALA A 665 -5.03 25.67 27.61
N CYS A 666 -5.74 26.16 26.61
CA CYS A 666 -5.19 26.71 25.36
C CYS A 666 -6.19 27.63 24.68
N PRO A 667 -5.97 28.97 24.69
CA PRO A 667 -6.85 29.92 24.04
C PRO A 667 -7.10 29.62 22.57
N LEU A 668 -6.07 29.17 21.82
CA LEU A 668 -6.18 28.80 20.41
C LEU A 668 -7.07 27.55 20.19
N ARG A 669 -6.99 26.54 21.06
CA ARG A 669 -7.88 25.36 21.02
C ARG A 669 -9.35 25.77 21.23
N PHE A 670 -9.59 26.70 22.16
CA PHE A 670 -10.93 27.25 22.33
C PHE A 670 -11.43 27.99 21.09
N TYR A 671 -10.57 28.78 20.46
CA TYR A 671 -10.90 29.46 19.21
C TYR A 671 -11.31 28.47 18.12
N PHE A 672 -10.48 27.48 17.82
CA PHE A 672 -10.78 26.49 16.79
C PHE A 672 -12.09 25.77 17.06
N HIS A 673 -12.28 25.26 18.26
CA HIS A 673 -13.45 24.46 18.60
C HIS A 673 -14.70 25.30 18.77
N SER A 674 -14.64 26.39 19.56
CA SER A 674 -15.84 27.11 20.05
C SER A 674 -16.18 28.32 19.19
N VAL A 675 -15.23 28.98 18.55
CA VAL A 675 -15.45 30.20 17.74
C VAL A 675 -15.46 29.87 16.26
N ALA A 676 -14.41 29.18 15.74
CA ALA A 676 -14.30 28.77 14.36
C ALA A 676 -15.15 27.52 14.05
N ARG A 677 -15.53 26.74 15.08
CA ARG A 677 -16.31 25.49 14.98
C ARG A 677 -15.66 24.46 14.08
N LEU A 678 -14.34 24.36 14.14
CA LEU A 678 -13.61 23.28 13.50
C LEU A 678 -13.86 21.98 14.29
N GLN A 679 -14.15 20.93 13.59
CA GLN A 679 -14.31 19.59 14.14
C GLN A 679 -13.33 18.67 13.44
N ALA A 680 -12.73 17.73 14.16
CA ALA A 680 -12.06 16.61 13.54
C ALA A 680 -13.09 15.78 12.75
N ASP A 681 -12.64 15.13 11.68
CA ASP A 681 -13.50 14.18 10.99
C ASP A 681 -13.89 13.06 11.97
N ASP A 682 -15.20 12.81 12.09
CA ASP A 682 -15.68 11.72 12.92
C ASP A 682 -15.23 10.37 12.31
N GLU A 683 -14.50 9.58 13.07
CA GLU A 683 -14.18 8.19 12.70
C GLU A 683 -15.12 7.24 13.44
N ILE A 684 -15.56 6.18 12.76
CA ILE A 684 -16.36 5.14 13.39
C ILE A 684 -15.39 4.25 14.20
N ALA A 685 -15.43 4.40 15.53
CA ALA A 685 -14.67 3.52 16.40
C ALA A 685 -15.27 2.10 16.39
N GLU A 686 -14.51 1.14 15.92
CA GLU A 686 -14.93 -0.28 15.86
C GLU A 686 -14.89 -0.98 17.20
N GLU A 687 -14.13 -0.42 18.13
CA GLU A 687 -14.04 -0.85 19.52
C GLU A 687 -14.55 0.26 20.45
N VAL A 688 -14.98 -0.14 21.65
CA VAL A 688 -15.40 0.83 22.65
C VAL A 688 -14.16 1.61 23.10
N ASP A 689 -14.03 2.83 22.61
CA ASP A 689 -13.01 3.78 23.02
C ASP A 689 -13.28 4.38 24.41
N ALA A 690 -12.35 5.18 24.93
CA ALA A 690 -12.47 5.76 26.25
C ALA A 690 -13.69 6.72 26.40
N PRO A 691 -14.03 7.59 25.43
CA PRO A 691 -15.25 8.37 25.44
C PRO A 691 -16.53 7.52 25.46
N MET A 692 -16.64 6.50 24.61
CA MET A 692 -17.78 5.60 24.54
C MET A 692 -17.94 4.77 25.82
N PHE A 693 -16.81 4.32 26.40
CA PHE A 693 -16.82 3.65 27.70
C PHE A 693 -17.41 4.56 28.79
N GLY A 694 -17.04 5.85 28.77
CA GLY A 694 -17.64 6.87 29.65
C GLY A 694 -19.16 6.99 29.46
N THR A 695 -19.61 7.11 28.20
CA THR A 695 -21.02 7.21 27.86
C THR A 695 -21.83 6.00 28.36
N ILE A 696 -21.31 4.77 28.14
CA ILE A 696 -21.96 3.55 28.65
C ILE A 696 -22.06 3.56 30.18
N LEU A 697 -20.99 3.97 30.86
CA LEU A 697 -21.00 4.05 32.32
C LEU A 697 -22.04 5.05 32.84
N HIS A 698 -22.07 6.29 32.32
CA HIS A 698 -23.01 7.32 32.71
C HIS A 698 -24.47 6.88 32.45
N ALA A 699 -24.74 6.29 31.28
CA ALA A 699 -26.07 5.77 30.97
C ALA A 699 -26.51 4.63 31.92
N ALA A 700 -25.58 3.72 32.26
CA ALA A 700 -25.85 2.64 33.20
C ALA A 700 -26.13 3.18 34.63
N VAL A 701 -25.33 4.15 35.10
CA VAL A 701 -25.56 4.85 36.39
C VAL A 701 -26.90 5.55 36.40
N GLN A 702 -27.20 6.33 35.36
CA GLN A 702 -28.47 7.04 35.23
C GLN A 702 -29.68 6.07 35.37
N LYS A 703 -29.65 4.94 34.65
CA LYS A 703 -30.72 3.92 34.72
C LYS A 703 -30.90 3.32 36.13
N LEU A 704 -29.81 3.06 36.83
CA LEU A 704 -29.84 2.49 38.17
C LEU A 704 -30.34 3.52 39.20
N TYR A 705 -29.77 4.73 39.18
CA TYR A 705 -30.08 5.77 40.17
C TYR A 705 -31.43 6.45 39.93
N ALA A 706 -32.00 6.39 38.74
CA ALA A 706 -33.36 6.87 38.43
C ALA A 706 -34.42 6.22 39.34
N ARG A 707 -34.14 5.00 39.86
CA ARG A 707 -35.08 4.27 40.72
C ARG A 707 -35.12 4.77 42.16
N ILE A 708 -34.08 5.51 42.59
CA ILE A 708 -33.94 6.02 43.95
C ILE A 708 -34.03 7.54 44.05
N VAL A 709 -34.41 8.22 42.95
CA VAL A 709 -34.64 9.67 42.96
C VAL A 709 -35.78 10.01 43.95
N GLY A 710 -35.49 10.92 44.88
CA GLY A 710 -36.42 11.33 45.93
C GLY A 710 -36.51 10.37 47.13
N GLU A 711 -35.82 9.23 47.12
CA GLU A 711 -35.72 8.31 48.24
C GLU A 711 -34.70 8.84 49.25
N ALA A 712 -35.12 9.06 50.50
CA ALA A 712 -34.21 9.43 51.57
C ALA A 712 -33.50 8.17 52.08
N HIS A 713 -32.17 8.26 52.29
CA HIS A 713 -31.36 7.14 52.74
C HIS A 713 -31.49 5.86 51.90
N PRO A 714 -31.13 5.90 50.57
CA PRO A 714 -31.36 4.80 49.63
C PRO A 714 -30.46 3.55 49.83
N GLY A 715 -29.70 3.48 50.92
CA GLY A 715 -28.71 2.44 51.17
C GLY A 715 -29.23 1.00 51.15
N GLU A 716 -30.45 0.76 51.66
CA GLU A 716 -31.07 -0.56 51.58
C GLU A 716 -31.44 -0.96 50.16
N THR A 717 -32.03 -0.01 49.40
CA THR A 717 -32.37 -0.22 47.98
C THR A 717 -31.12 -0.48 47.15
N LEU A 718 -30.05 0.27 47.36
CA LEU A 718 -28.76 0.04 46.70
C LEU A 718 -28.16 -1.35 47.01
N ARG A 719 -28.21 -1.77 48.31
CA ARG A 719 -27.77 -3.13 48.70
C ARG A 719 -28.62 -4.22 48.05
N ALA A 720 -29.92 -4.00 47.89
CA ALA A 720 -30.79 -4.93 47.17
C ALA A 720 -30.40 -5.05 45.70
N MET A 721 -30.17 -3.94 44.98
CA MET A 721 -29.73 -3.90 43.57
C MET A 721 -28.37 -4.59 43.37
N ILE A 722 -27.42 -4.43 44.33
CA ILE A 722 -26.12 -5.10 44.28
C ILE A 722 -26.27 -6.65 44.29
N ARG A 723 -27.26 -7.17 44.99
CA ARG A 723 -27.51 -8.63 45.11
C ARG A 723 -28.31 -9.21 43.95
N THR A 724 -29.00 -8.39 43.21
CA THR A 724 -29.80 -8.82 42.02
C THR A 724 -29.01 -8.74 40.72
N GLY A 725 -29.62 -9.14 39.63
CA GLY A 725 -29.04 -9.00 38.26
C GLY A 725 -29.23 -7.62 37.66
N GLU A 726 -29.76 -6.66 38.37
CA GLU A 726 -30.21 -5.35 37.85
C GLU A 726 -29.04 -4.52 37.30
N ILE A 727 -27.84 -4.60 37.94
CA ILE A 727 -26.64 -3.88 37.44
C ILE A 727 -26.24 -4.38 36.05
N ALA A 728 -26.19 -5.69 35.87
CA ALA A 728 -25.82 -6.27 34.58
C ALA A 728 -26.84 -5.92 33.50
N ALA A 729 -28.14 -5.94 33.82
CA ALA A 729 -29.21 -5.55 32.91
C ALA A 729 -29.15 -4.06 32.52
N ALA A 730 -28.84 -3.17 33.46
CA ALA A 730 -28.67 -1.75 33.18
C ALA A 730 -27.45 -1.47 32.28
N VAL A 731 -26.36 -2.20 32.50
CA VAL A 731 -25.15 -2.10 31.65
C VAL A 731 -25.44 -2.64 30.25
N GLU A 732 -26.14 -3.77 30.11
CA GLU A 732 -26.55 -4.30 28.81
C GLU A 732 -27.43 -3.31 28.03
N ALA A 733 -28.44 -2.74 28.71
CA ALA A 733 -29.30 -1.73 28.11
C ALA A 733 -28.51 -0.48 27.68
N ALA A 734 -27.52 -0.04 28.46
CA ALA A 734 -26.67 1.09 28.12
C ALA A 734 -25.77 0.79 26.90
N ILE A 735 -25.23 -0.41 26.80
CA ILE A 735 -24.45 -0.85 25.64
C ILE A 735 -25.33 -0.91 24.39
N ASN A 736 -26.50 -1.54 24.50
CA ASN A 736 -27.41 -1.72 23.37
C ASN A 736 -27.90 -0.39 22.79
N GLU A 737 -28.23 0.58 23.66
CA GLU A 737 -28.72 1.89 23.26
C GLU A 737 -27.63 2.81 22.71
N ASN A 738 -26.43 2.83 23.32
CA ASN A 738 -25.40 3.84 23.01
C ASN A 738 -24.34 3.36 22.03
N TYR A 739 -24.03 2.05 22.02
CA TYR A 739 -22.99 1.50 21.15
C TYR A 739 -23.58 0.71 19.98
N LEU A 740 -24.42 -0.29 20.25
CA LEU A 740 -25.02 -1.12 19.20
C LEU A 740 -26.17 -0.42 18.48
N GLN A 741 -26.80 0.59 19.11
CA GLN A 741 -27.98 1.28 18.59
C GLN A 741 -29.13 0.30 18.26
N ASP A 742 -29.16 -0.85 18.92
CA ASP A 742 -30.18 -1.88 18.82
C ASP A 742 -30.68 -2.30 20.21
N PRO A 743 -31.78 -1.73 20.68
CA PRO A 743 -32.34 -2.10 21.99
C PRO A 743 -32.73 -3.57 22.14
N ALA A 744 -32.89 -4.31 21.04
CA ALA A 744 -33.26 -5.71 21.04
C ALA A 744 -32.04 -6.66 21.01
N ALA A 745 -30.82 -6.11 20.95
CA ALA A 745 -29.61 -6.91 20.97
C ALA A 745 -29.47 -7.69 22.30
N THR A 746 -28.86 -8.85 22.20
CA THR A 746 -28.59 -9.74 23.34
C THR A 746 -27.08 -9.94 23.52
N THR A 747 -26.68 -10.55 24.62
CA THR A 747 -25.26 -10.87 24.87
C THR A 747 -24.65 -11.81 23.84
N ASP A 748 -25.45 -12.55 23.08
CA ASP A 748 -24.98 -13.40 21.99
C ASP A 748 -24.50 -12.59 20.77
N ASP A 749 -24.94 -11.34 20.68
CA ASP A 749 -24.54 -10.39 19.64
C ASP A 749 -23.24 -9.65 20.01
N TYR A 750 -22.70 -9.85 21.21
CA TYR A 750 -21.53 -9.14 21.71
C TYR A 750 -20.22 -9.78 21.23
N THR A 751 -19.30 -8.95 20.76
CA THR A 751 -17.90 -9.38 20.51
C THR A 751 -17.15 -9.61 21.84
N GLY A 752 -16.00 -10.30 21.78
CA GLY A 752 -15.21 -10.55 22.98
C GLY A 752 -14.79 -9.28 23.73
N ASN A 753 -14.48 -8.18 23.01
CA ASN A 753 -14.16 -6.89 23.61
C ASN A 753 -15.38 -6.26 24.31
N LEU A 754 -16.55 -6.34 23.70
CA LEU A 754 -17.80 -5.81 24.27
C LEU A 754 -18.23 -6.56 25.54
N LEU A 755 -18.00 -7.87 25.60
CA LEU A 755 -18.20 -8.67 26.81
C LEU A 755 -17.28 -8.19 27.95
N LEU A 756 -16.01 -7.88 27.65
CA LEU A 756 -15.08 -7.31 28.63
C LEU A 756 -15.55 -5.94 29.15
N VAL A 757 -16.02 -5.06 28.27
CA VAL A 757 -16.57 -3.76 28.67
C VAL A 757 -17.76 -3.94 29.60
N LYS A 758 -18.71 -4.83 29.28
CA LYS A 758 -19.84 -5.18 30.16
C LYS A 758 -19.37 -5.61 31.55
N ASP A 759 -18.41 -6.54 31.60
CA ASP A 759 -17.89 -7.06 32.86
C ASP A 759 -17.16 -5.99 33.68
N ILE A 760 -16.36 -5.15 33.03
CA ILE A 760 -15.61 -4.08 33.71
C ILE A 760 -16.57 -3.04 34.29
N VAL A 761 -17.54 -2.53 33.49
CA VAL A 761 -18.52 -1.55 33.98
C VAL A 761 -19.37 -2.14 35.10
N THR A 762 -19.85 -3.39 34.95
CA THR A 762 -20.60 -4.08 35.99
C THR A 762 -19.77 -4.21 37.29
N ARG A 763 -18.49 -4.50 37.19
CA ARG A 763 -17.56 -4.61 38.33
C ARG A 763 -17.37 -3.26 39.02
N TYR A 764 -17.19 -2.17 38.26
CA TYR A 764 -17.04 -0.84 38.85
C TYR A 764 -18.29 -0.40 39.61
N LEU A 765 -19.47 -0.67 39.08
CA LEU A 765 -20.73 -0.34 39.73
C LEU A 765 -20.98 -1.23 40.95
N ARG A 766 -20.82 -2.56 40.82
CA ARG A 766 -21.10 -3.54 41.86
C ARG A 766 -20.08 -3.52 43.00
N GLY A 767 -18.80 -3.25 42.71
CA GLY A 767 -17.70 -3.33 43.66
C GLY A 767 -17.21 -1.96 44.17
N GLY A 768 -17.61 -0.84 43.52
CA GLY A 768 -17.13 0.50 43.84
C GLY A 768 -18.25 1.47 44.14
N VAL A 769 -18.91 1.98 43.09
CA VAL A 769 -19.87 3.09 43.22
C VAL A 769 -21.04 2.79 44.17
N MET A 770 -21.77 1.72 43.89
CA MET A 770 -22.98 1.42 44.69
C MET A 770 -22.71 0.98 46.12
N PRO A 771 -21.66 0.16 46.44
CA PRO A 771 -21.28 -0.13 47.83
C PRO A 771 -20.83 1.12 48.58
N TYR A 772 -20.09 2.02 47.95
CA TYR A 772 -19.70 3.30 48.55
C TYR A 772 -20.91 4.11 48.99
N ASP A 773 -21.86 4.35 48.09
CA ASP A 773 -23.08 5.11 48.37
C ASP A 773 -23.96 4.38 49.41
N ALA A 774 -24.06 3.06 49.35
CA ALA A 774 -24.82 2.29 50.34
C ALA A 774 -24.18 2.31 51.75
N ALA A 775 -22.87 2.55 51.85
CA ALA A 775 -22.19 2.74 53.15
C ALA A 775 -22.28 4.17 53.68
N HIS A 776 -22.44 5.16 52.79
CA HIS A 776 -22.53 6.59 53.12
C HIS A 776 -23.94 7.11 52.82
N ASP A 777 -24.94 6.57 53.47
CA ASP A 777 -26.38 6.65 53.16
C ASP A 777 -27.06 7.97 53.52
N GLY A 778 -26.34 8.98 54.04
CA GLY A 778 -26.87 10.27 54.45
C GLY A 778 -27.21 11.24 53.30
N PHE A 779 -27.93 10.76 52.25
CA PHE A 779 -28.28 11.58 51.12
C PHE A 779 -29.63 11.20 50.49
N THR A 780 -30.16 12.12 49.69
CA THR A 780 -31.30 11.93 48.79
C THR A 780 -30.92 12.40 47.39
N VAL A 781 -31.05 11.55 46.35
CA VAL A 781 -30.82 11.96 44.96
C VAL A 781 -31.91 12.92 44.49
N THR A 782 -31.53 14.17 44.15
CA THR A 782 -32.49 15.22 43.74
C THR A 782 -32.45 15.49 42.23
N GLY A 783 -31.37 15.09 41.55
CA GLY A 783 -31.24 15.26 40.09
C GLY A 783 -30.26 14.32 39.49
N LEU A 784 -30.57 13.84 38.26
CA LEU A 784 -29.71 13.02 37.41
C LEU A 784 -29.64 13.66 36.03
N GLU A 785 -28.45 13.75 35.43
CA GLU A 785 -28.22 14.40 34.12
C GLU A 785 -28.98 15.75 34.06
N GLN A 786 -28.86 16.52 35.14
CA GLN A 786 -29.64 17.74 35.31
C GLN A 786 -28.92 18.95 34.73
N GLU A 787 -29.59 19.67 33.84
CA GLU A 787 -29.06 20.95 33.36
C GLU A 787 -29.03 21.97 34.51
N VAL A 788 -27.85 22.58 34.69
CA VAL A 788 -27.58 23.68 35.61
C VAL A 788 -27.11 24.87 34.79
N ALA A 789 -27.76 26.00 34.98
CA ALA A 789 -27.44 27.24 34.28
C ALA A 789 -27.35 28.44 35.21
N TYR A 790 -26.44 29.37 34.95
CA TYR A 790 -26.27 30.61 35.70
C TYR A 790 -25.69 31.73 34.85
N GLY A 791 -26.20 32.94 34.99
CA GLY A 791 -25.67 34.17 34.39
C GLY A 791 -24.61 34.79 35.30
N PHE A 792 -23.36 34.81 34.84
CA PHE A 792 -22.22 35.34 35.59
C PHE A 792 -21.81 36.72 35.06
N ASP A 793 -21.96 37.74 35.93
CA ASP A 793 -21.65 39.13 35.60
C ASP A 793 -20.14 39.43 35.69
N PHE A 794 -19.61 40.08 34.66
CA PHE A 794 -18.21 40.51 34.61
C PHE A 794 -18.05 41.78 33.76
N THR A 795 -16.86 42.39 33.82
CA THR A 795 -16.55 43.58 33.01
C THR A 795 -15.35 43.30 32.12
N ALA A 796 -15.47 43.53 30.83
CA ALA A 796 -14.38 43.41 29.88
C ALA A 796 -14.28 44.66 29.00
N ALA A 797 -13.06 45.18 28.79
CA ALA A 797 -12.82 46.41 28.02
C ALA A 797 -13.76 47.60 28.44
N GLY A 798 -14.04 47.72 29.77
CA GLY A 798 -14.92 48.77 30.30
C GLY A 798 -16.44 48.59 30.08
N ARG A 799 -16.87 47.44 29.57
CA ARG A 799 -18.27 47.11 29.33
C ARG A 799 -18.76 46.02 30.29
N PRO A 800 -19.93 46.22 30.94
CA PRO A 800 -20.54 45.16 31.73
C PRO A 800 -21.14 44.09 30.78
N LEU A 801 -20.87 42.83 31.05
CA LEU A 801 -21.30 41.67 30.29
C LEU A 801 -21.81 40.60 31.24
N CYS A 802 -22.73 39.71 30.76
CA CYS A 802 -23.23 38.59 31.54
C CYS A 802 -22.95 37.30 30.76
N MET A 803 -22.05 36.45 31.28
CA MET A 803 -21.75 35.14 30.67
C MET A 803 -22.82 34.13 31.04
N LYS A 804 -23.41 33.50 30.06
CA LYS A 804 -24.40 32.42 30.27
C LYS A 804 -23.64 31.08 30.38
N PHE A 805 -23.35 30.68 31.61
CA PHE A 805 -22.85 29.32 31.86
C PHE A 805 -24.03 28.34 31.88
N ALA A 806 -23.86 27.19 31.25
CA ALA A 806 -24.74 26.04 31.38
C ALA A 806 -24.00 24.74 31.16
N GLY A 807 -24.42 23.69 31.84
CA GLY A 807 -23.89 22.34 31.67
C GLY A 807 -24.80 21.32 32.35
N ILE A 808 -24.52 20.04 32.10
CA ILE A 808 -25.29 18.94 32.68
C ILE A 808 -24.46 18.35 33.82
N ALA A 809 -25.01 18.33 35.03
CA ALA A 809 -24.43 17.67 36.19
C ALA A 809 -24.90 16.21 36.21
N ASP A 810 -23.98 15.26 36.32
CA ASP A 810 -24.29 13.83 36.29
C ASP A 810 -25.26 13.42 37.38
N ARG A 811 -25.03 13.89 38.63
CA ARG A 811 -25.90 13.63 39.78
C ARG A 811 -25.82 14.79 40.79
N ILE A 812 -26.97 15.15 41.35
CA ILE A 812 -27.12 16.11 42.46
C ILE A 812 -27.81 15.43 43.61
N ASP A 813 -27.20 15.45 44.79
CA ASP A 813 -27.74 14.90 46.02
C ASP A 813 -28.04 16.03 47.00
N ALA A 814 -29.07 15.88 47.82
CA ALA A 814 -29.27 16.65 49.03
C ALA A 814 -28.76 15.85 50.22
N LEU A 815 -27.81 16.39 50.99
CA LEU A 815 -27.25 15.77 52.18
C LEU A 815 -28.14 16.10 53.40
N ASP A 816 -28.02 15.27 54.44
CA ASP A 816 -28.83 15.42 55.67
C ASP A 816 -28.64 16.76 56.41
N ASP A 817 -27.50 17.40 56.21
CA ASP A 817 -27.21 18.72 56.79
C ASP A 817 -27.73 19.90 55.94
N GLY A 818 -28.46 19.59 54.90
CA GLY A 818 -29.05 20.56 53.96
C GLY A 818 -28.09 21.05 52.84
N THR A 819 -26.85 20.59 52.79
CA THR A 819 -25.89 20.89 51.74
C THR A 819 -26.23 20.09 50.47
N LEU A 820 -25.94 20.64 49.29
CA LEU A 820 -25.99 19.89 48.03
C LEU A 820 -24.66 19.22 47.77
N ARG A 821 -24.68 18.02 47.15
CA ARG A 821 -23.48 17.38 46.65
C ARG A 821 -23.59 17.24 45.13
N VAL A 822 -22.55 17.71 44.40
CA VAL A 822 -22.47 17.55 42.96
C VAL A 822 -21.49 16.41 42.67
N VAL A 823 -22.02 15.35 42.13
CA VAL A 823 -21.21 14.15 41.78
C VAL A 823 -20.97 14.15 40.28
N ASP A 824 -19.69 13.95 39.91
CA ASP A 824 -19.26 13.80 38.53
C ASP A 824 -18.45 12.49 38.41
N TYR A 825 -18.86 11.59 37.50
CA TYR A 825 -18.26 10.27 37.32
C TYR A 825 -17.10 10.29 36.34
N LYS A 826 -15.96 9.73 36.72
CA LYS A 826 -14.74 9.69 35.89
C LYS A 826 -14.17 8.28 35.78
N THR A 827 -13.85 7.88 34.52
CA THR A 827 -13.26 6.58 34.20
C THR A 827 -11.73 6.59 34.20
N GLY A 828 -11.11 7.78 34.29
CA GLY A 828 -9.67 7.99 34.29
C GLY A 828 -8.97 7.60 35.59
N ALA A 829 -7.66 7.85 35.64
CA ALA A 829 -6.89 7.74 36.87
C ALA A 829 -7.31 8.81 37.90
N PRO A 830 -7.43 8.46 39.19
CA PRO A 830 -7.88 9.41 40.21
C PRO A 830 -6.92 10.59 40.38
N HIS A 831 -7.46 11.78 40.42
CA HIS A 831 -6.75 13.01 40.71
C HIS A 831 -7.71 13.98 41.43
N LEU A 832 -7.55 14.09 42.74
CA LEU A 832 -8.37 14.88 43.61
C LEU A 832 -7.64 16.06 44.25
N GLU A 833 -6.30 16.06 44.09
CA GLU A 833 -5.41 17.02 44.75
C GLU A 833 -5.17 18.24 43.85
N PHE A 834 -5.14 19.41 44.44
CA PHE A 834 -4.74 20.65 43.78
C PHE A 834 -4.05 21.59 44.78
N ALA A 835 -3.25 22.53 44.29
CA ALA A 835 -2.47 23.45 45.12
C ALA A 835 -3.09 24.86 45.08
N GLY A 836 -4.20 25.00 45.78
CA GLY A 836 -4.97 26.23 45.77
C GLY A 836 -5.74 26.51 44.50
N VAL A 837 -6.73 27.38 44.57
CA VAL A 837 -7.64 27.70 43.46
C VAL A 837 -6.88 28.28 42.26
N GLU A 838 -5.82 29.01 42.47
CA GLU A 838 -4.97 29.60 41.44
C GLU A 838 -4.36 28.56 40.48
N SER A 839 -4.05 27.37 41.01
CA SER A 839 -3.47 26.30 40.21
C SER A 839 -4.40 25.81 39.10
N LEU A 840 -5.74 25.94 39.31
CA LEU A 840 -6.73 25.53 38.34
C LEU A 840 -6.76 26.43 37.10
N PHE A 841 -6.27 27.66 37.21
CA PHE A 841 -6.24 28.67 36.14
C PHE A 841 -4.87 28.89 35.55
N ARG A 842 -3.82 28.31 36.15
CA ARG A 842 -2.48 28.34 35.58
C ARG A 842 -2.29 27.22 34.59
N GLY A 843 -1.89 27.50 33.46
CA GLY A 843 -1.73 26.61 32.34
C GLY A 843 -0.83 25.38 32.46
N GLU A 844 -0.30 24.91 33.56
CA GLU A 844 0.68 23.84 33.69
C GLU A 844 0.07 22.51 34.23
N GLY A 845 0.36 21.38 33.58
CA GLY A 845 -0.03 20.01 34.04
C GLY A 845 -1.52 19.64 33.99
N LYS A 846 -2.29 20.11 33.10
CA LYS A 846 -3.68 20.54 33.13
C LYS A 846 -4.80 19.57 32.90
N GLN A 847 -4.60 18.51 32.14
CA GLN A 847 -5.71 17.58 31.87
C GLN A 847 -6.31 16.97 33.15
N ARG A 848 -5.53 16.93 34.23
CA ARG A 848 -5.95 16.37 35.52
C ARG A 848 -6.76 17.36 36.36
N LEU A 849 -6.49 18.66 36.22
CA LEU A 849 -7.19 19.73 36.96
C LEU A 849 -8.51 20.14 36.30
N SER A 850 -8.77 19.76 35.08
CA SER A 850 -10.01 20.04 34.35
C SER A 850 -11.26 19.54 35.08
N ASN A 851 -11.17 18.33 35.66
CA ASN A 851 -12.30 17.74 36.36
C ASN A 851 -12.64 18.51 37.64
N ILE A 852 -11.63 18.99 38.37
CA ILE A 852 -11.78 19.79 39.58
C ILE A 852 -12.40 21.14 39.20
N LEU A 853 -11.89 21.85 38.20
CA LEU A 853 -12.45 23.11 37.74
C LEU A 853 -13.90 22.96 37.26
N GLN A 854 -14.22 21.90 36.52
CA GLN A 854 -15.55 21.58 36.04
C GLN A 854 -16.53 21.41 37.21
N THR A 855 -16.15 20.60 38.20
CA THR A 855 -17.01 20.30 39.34
C THR A 855 -17.22 21.54 40.23
N LEU A 856 -16.18 22.38 40.41
CA LEU A 856 -16.30 23.67 41.11
C LEU A 856 -17.21 24.68 40.35
N LEU A 857 -17.18 24.69 39.03
CA LEU A 857 -18.11 25.51 38.24
C LEU A 857 -19.56 25.05 38.42
N TYR A 858 -19.83 23.74 38.47
CA TYR A 858 -21.16 23.26 38.80
C TYR A 858 -21.58 23.63 40.22
N ALA A 859 -20.69 23.51 41.18
CA ALA A 859 -20.95 23.90 42.57
C ALA A 859 -21.24 25.43 42.68
N MET A 860 -20.48 26.27 41.94
CA MET A 860 -20.73 27.70 41.79
C MET A 860 -22.15 27.99 41.25
N MET A 861 -22.49 27.37 40.13
CA MET A 861 -23.80 27.58 39.50
C MET A 861 -24.95 27.18 40.42
N LEU A 862 -24.84 26.05 41.11
CA LEU A 862 -25.84 25.59 42.07
C LEU A 862 -25.95 26.52 43.27
N TYR A 863 -24.82 26.92 43.87
CA TYR A 863 -24.79 27.85 45.00
C TYR A 863 -25.45 29.18 44.62
N ARG A 864 -25.13 29.74 43.48
CA ARG A 864 -25.69 31.02 43.02
C ARG A 864 -27.15 30.93 42.59
N THR A 865 -27.63 29.78 42.13
CA THR A 865 -29.00 29.58 41.67
C THR A 865 -29.93 29.19 42.82
N ARG A 866 -29.48 28.33 43.76
CA ARG A 866 -30.35 27.79 44.83
C ARG A 866 -30.10 28.40 46.22
N GLY A 867 -29.00 29.16 46.37
CA GLY A 867 -28.65 29.76 47.67
C GLY A 867 -28.21 28.76 48.74
N VAL A 868 -27.92 27.51 48.35
CA VAL A 868 -27.50 26.41 49.22
C VAL A 868 -26.06 26.04 48.87
N ASP A 869 -25.24 25.83 49.93
CA ASP A 869 -23.83 25.44 49.71
C ASP A 869 -23.74 24.09 49.02
N ALA A 870 -22.67 23.89 48.26
CA ALA A 870 -22.46 22.70 47.46
C ALA A 870 -21.09 22.04 47.73
N GLU A 871 -21.09 20.72 47.88
CA GLU A 871 -19.88 19.90 47.98
C GLU A 871 -19.54 19.29 46.61
N PRO A 872 -18.41 19.66 46.01
CA PRO A 872 -17.96 19.02 44.77
C PRO A 872 -17.38 17.63 45.05
N ALA A 873 -17.86 16.60 44.33
CA ALA A 873 -17.41 15.21 44.48
C ALA A 873 -17.06 14.59 43.12
N LEU A 874 -15.86 14.00 43.04
CA LEU A 874 -15.36 13.31 41.85
C LEU A 874 -15.31 11.80 42.09
N TYR A 875 -16.18 11.05 41.41
CA TYR A 875 -16.28 9.61 41.53
C TYR A 875 -15.40 8.93 40.47
N TYR A 876 -14.09 8.70 40.80
CA TYR A 876 -13.18 7.92 39.96
C TYR A 876 -13.46 6.43 40.13
N VAL A 877 -14.30 5.87 39.28
CA VAL A 877 -14.87 4.53 39.43
C VAL A 877 -13.82 3.41 39.54
N ARG A 878 -12.63 3.60 38.97
CA ARG A 878 -11.50 2.66 39.10
C ARG A 878 -10.92 2.58 40.51
N ALA A 879 -11.11 3.62 41.32
CA ALA A 879 -10.52 3.73 42.63
C ALA A 879 -11.53 3.52 43.79
N MET A 880 -12.81 3.58 43.53
CA MET A 880 -13.87 3.52 44.51
C MET A 880 -13.99 2.19 45.25
N ASN A 881 -13.34 1.13 44.76
CA ASN A 881 -13.25 -0.14 45.45
C ASN A 881 -12.16 -0.18 46.54
N ARG A 882 -11.37 0.89 46.71
CA ARG A 882 -10.34 1.00 47.74
C ARG A 882 -10.96 1.53 49.03
N PRO A 883 -10.63 0.92 50.19
CA PRO A 883 -11.25 1.32 51.47
C PRO A 883 -10.93 2.76 51.92
N ASP A 884 -9.81 3.31 51.46
CA ASP A 884 -9.28 4.63 51.79
C ASP A 884 -9.65 5.72 50.77
N TYR A 885 -10.39 5.38 49.72
CA TYR A 885 -10.78 6.32 48.72
C TYR A 885 -11.92 7.22 49.18
N LEU A 886 -11.68 8.53 49.10
CA LEU A 886 -12.71 9.55 49.36
C LEU A 886 -12.88 10.37 48.08
N PRO A 887 -14.11 10.58 47.57
CA PRO A 887 -14.38 11.31 46.32
C PRO A 887 -14.35 12.83 46.47
N THR A 888 -13.83 13.33 47.59
CA THR A 888 -13.79 14.77 47.92
C THR A 888 -12.49 15.42 47.44
N LEU A 889 -12.54 16.70 47.12
CA LEU A 889 -11.37 17.46 46.70
C LEU A 889 -10.35 17.61 47.85
N ASP A 890 -9.05 17.58 47.55
CA ASP A 890 -7.94 17.73 48.50
C ASP A 890 -7.10 18.95 48.11
N ASP A 891 -7.33 20.06 48.82
CA ASP A 891 -6.55 21.28 48.63
C ASP A 891 -5.26 21.25 49.47
N ARG A 892 -4.15 21.08 48.80
CA ARG A 892 -2.83 21.01 49.37
C ARG A 892 -2.34 22.33 49.99
N GLU A 893 -2.85 23.49 49.52
CA GLU A 893 -2.46 24.79 50.03
C GLU A 893 -3.14 25.12 51.36
N THR A 894 -4.43 24.84 51.45
CA THR A 894 -5.18 25.07 52.71
C THR A 894 -5.18 23.90 53.67
N GLY A 895 -4.75 22.70 53.17
CA GLY A 895 -4.84 21.46 53.93
C GLY A 895 -6.26 20.92 54.14
N VAL A 896 -7.22 21.46 53.46
CA VAL A 896 -8.64 21.09 53.60
C VAL A 896 -8.99 19.97 52.65
N ARG A 897 -9.58 18.90 53.20
CA ARG A 897 -10.14 17.78 52.47
C ARG A 897 -11.66 17.81 52.55
N GLY A 898 -12.38 17.75 51.39
CA GLY A 898 -13.85 17.81 51.41
C GLY A 898 -14.38 19.21 51.65
N GLY A 899 -13.71 20.23 51.12
CA GLY A 899 -14.18 21.63 51.23
C GLY A 899 -15.45 21.90 50.46
N ARG A 900 -16.43 22.57 51.08
CA ARG A 900 -17.61 23.09 50.39
C ARG A 900 -17.27 24.28 49.50
N TYR A 901 -18.10 24.55 48.50
CA TYR A 901 -17.86 25.61 47.50
C TYR A 901 -17.61 26.98 48.17
N THR A 902 -18.38 27.31 49.22
CA THR A 902 -18.24 28.63 49.91
C THR A 902 -16.83 28.90 50.40
N LEU A 903 -16.01 27.88 50.68
CA LEU A 903 -14.60 28.01 51.05
C LEU A 903 -13.76 28.63 49.93
N TYR A 904 -14.13 28.37 48.69
CA TYR A 904 -13.40 28.80 47.50
C TYR A 904 -14.04 29.95 46.76
N ALA A 905 -15.31 30.29 47.07
CA ALA A 905 -16.21 31.11 46.27
C ALA A 905 -15.60 32.47 45.83
N GLU A 906 -15.09 33.23 46.81
CA GLU A 906 -14.61 34.58 46.56
C GLU A 906 -13.44 34.58 45.55
N ARG A 907 -12.44 33.76 45.84
CA ARG A 907 -11.24 33.72 44.99
C ARG A 907 -11.51 33.01 43.67
N PHE A 908 -12.29 31.95 43.65
CA PHE A 908 -12.66 31.23 42.44
C PHE A 908 -13.45 32.14 41.47
N GLU A 909 -14.45 32.85 41.96
CA GLU A 909 -15.25 33.77 41.12
C GLU A 909 -14.41 34.97 40.61
N GLU A 910 -13.44 35.44 41.42
CA GLU A 910 -12.50 36.46 40.98
C GLU A 910 -11.67 35.99 39.78
N LEU A 911 -11.14 34.75 39.83
CA LEU A 911 -10.33 34.17 38.75
C LEU A 911 -11.19 33.86 37.50
N VAL A 912 -12.44 33.39 37.67
CA VAL A 912 -13.39 33.26 36.56
C VAL A 912 -13.61 34.61 35.88
N ARG A 913 -13.80 35.68 36.68
CA ARG A 913 -14.03 37.03 36.19
C ARG A 913 -12.85 37.57 35.42
N GLN A 914 -11.61 37.34 35.90
CA GLN A 914 -10.38 37.73 35.25
C GLN A 914 -10.22 36.99 33.91
N THR A 915 -10.44 35.69 33.89
CA THR A 915 -10.36 34.85 32.67
C THR A 915 -11.37 35.27 31.62
N LEU A 916 -12.61 35.56 32.03
CA LEU A 916 -13.65 36.06 31.13
C LEU A 916 -13.33 37.48 30.62
N ALA A 917 -12.76 38.35 31.46
CA ALA A 917 -12.30 39.67 31.01
C ALA A 917 -11.23 39.57 29.95
N GLU A 918 -10.27 38.65 30.09
CA GLU A 918 -9.22 38.36 29.09
C GLU A 918 -9.82 37.77 27.80
N LEU A 919 -10.75 36.80 27.91
CA LEU A 919 -11.44 36.19 26.77
C LEU A 919 -12.14 37.25 25.90
N TYR A 920 -12.72 38.30 26.51
CA TYR A 920 -13.44 39.36 25.82
C TYR A 920 -12.63 40.62 25.59
N ASP A 921 -11.34 40.64 25.90
CA ASP A 921 -10.43 41.73 25.55
C ASP A 921 -9.94 41.60 24.10
N PRO A 922 -10.32 42.54 23.20
CA PRO A 922 -9.90 42.51 21.81
C PRO A 922 -8.40 42.61 21.61
N SER A 923 -7.66 43.20 22.60
CA SER A 923 -6.22 43.36 22.52
C SER A 923 -5.41 42.06 22.79
N VAL A 924 -6.05 41.07 23.40
CA VAL A 924 -5.42 39.79 23.74
C VAL A 924 -5.78 38.75 22.68
N PRO A 925 -4.84 38.32 21.79
CA PRO A 925 -5.11 37.33 20.75
C PRO A 925 -5.29 35.94 21.34
N PHE A 926 -5.91 35.03 20.55
CA PHE A 926 -5.86 33.61 20.85
C PHE A 926 -4.51 33.03 20.49
N ARG A 927 -3.77 32.56 21.49
CA ARG A 927 -2.39 32.04 21.34
C ARG A 927 -2.34 30.55 21.57
N GLN A 928 -1.33 29.91 20.98
CA GLN A 928 -0.93 28.55 21.35
C GLN A 928 -0.50 28.50 22.82
N CYS A 929 -0.84 27.42 23.53
CA CYS A 929 -0.28 27.16 24.85
C CYS A 929 1.24 26.88 24.74
N GLU A 930 1.97 27.23 25.83
CA GLU A 930 3.41 26.97 25.89
C GLU A 930 3.74 25.50 26.17
N ASP A 931 2.84 24.81 26.88
CA ASP A 931 2.99 23.42 27.29
C ASP A 931 2.73 22.45 26.10
N ALA A 932 3.77 21.81 25.59
CA ALA A 932 3.71 20.83 24.51
C ALA A 932 2.95 19.54 24.92
N ASP A 933 2.90 19.19 26.20
CA ASP A 933 2.17 18.01 26.68
C ASP A 933 0.66 18.18 26.53
N THR A 934 0.16 19.40 26.61
CA THR A 934 -1.25 19.73 26.31
C THR A 934 -1.60 19.49 24.84
N CYS A 935 -0.61 19.55 23.94
CA CYS A 935 -0.83 19.37 22.50
C CYS A 935 -0.84 17.89 22.05
N LYS A 936 -0.26 16.95 22.82
CA LYS A 936 -0.14 15.52 22.45
C LYS A 936 -1.46 14.85 22.06
N PHE A 937 -2.57 15.26 22.72
CA PHE A 937 -3.90 14.70 22.49
C PHE A 937 -4.89 15.77 22.01
N CYS A 938 -4.39 16.81 21.36
CA CYS A 938 -5.20 17.88 20.82
C CYS A 938 -5.61 17.59 19.39
N ASP A 939 -6.90 17.68 19.07
CA ASP A 939 -7.44 17.46 17.71
C ASP A 939 -6.83 18.40 16.66
N PHE A 940 -6.23 19.50 17.10
CA PHE A 940 -5.65 20.54 16.24
C PHE A 940 -4.10 20.56 16.25
N ASN A 941 -3.44 19.51 16.78
CA ASN A 941 -1.99 19.43 16.86
C ASN A 941 -1.30 19.58 15.48
N VAL A 942 -1.88 18.98 14.43
CA VAL A 942 -1.39 19.08 13.05
C VAL A 942 -1.46 20.51 12.53
N ILE A 943 -2.56 21.23 12.79
CA ILE A 943 -2.74 22.65 12.42
C ILE A 943 -1.68 23.49 13.16
N CYS A 944 -1.50 23.21 14.43
CA CYS A 944 -0.54 23.92 15.30
C CYS A 944 0.91 23.52 15.04
N LYS A 945 1.18 22.50 14.24
CA LYS A 945 2.53 21.94 13.97
C LYS A 945 3.26 21.53 15.27
N ARG A 946 2.55 20.86 16.19
CA ARG A 946 3.03 20.45 17.52
C ARG A 946 2.96 18.94 17.72
#